data_0428f69521b0f318a2e73ec73fbb7e53
#
_entry.id   0428f69521b0f318a2e73ec73fbb7e53
#
_cell.length_a   1.000
_cell.length_b   1.000
_cell.length_c   1.000
_cell.angle_alpha   90.00
_cell.angle_beta   90.00
_cell.angle_gamma   90.00
#
_symmetry.space_group_name_H-M   'P 1'
#
loop_
_entity.id
_entity.type
_entity.pdbx_description
1 polymer ?
#
loop_
_entity_poly.entity_id
_entity_poly.type
_entity_poly.pdbx_seq_one_letter_code
_entity_poly.pdbx_strand_id
1 'polypeptide(L)'
;MMNKFLEIFGEYIATPKYRDMLENTSFTGLEINRDAMSMKALLHVDAFQNIMCLKAVANEIKTALKFKSVEFEYVLPPEALTESCFPMLLKVMRVNVPQTNGFLDNIDTTFIDNVFTVNFLKSGRDICVNAGADKFLQEYIKNHFNREITVEFIGQDSNEEDFLKKQQEIDSSNKTLRPQAQYENFPDIPLDFNTVKTIIGNFKYQKPKAMEDVTYEDGQVFVWGDVFKYEKRETKDGKRYIIEFNITDNTGSFGCKFFDTKEQLEYLDGQLKDGVTVLVRGVLGYDDYKKDFVIRPNCVATIQKVDFVDDAEEKRVELHLHTNMSAMDAMSSAKSIVKKAMKWGHKAVAITDHGCVQAFPEACNTARGSDFKIIYGCECYLVNDYNSDGSKKTDEEIKADKSYHCILLVKNKVGLKNLYTLISDSNIKYFHKRPRMPKSLIEERREGLIIGSACEAGELYRAILAGESKEKLLEIASFYDYLEIQPTGNNEFMITKNDGDYENINSYADIENINRMIINLGDELGKKTVATGDVHFLDKNDAKYRAILQAGQGFSDADNQAPLYFKTTNEMLEDFAYLGEETAKEVVITNTNYIADMIEPGILPIPDGTFNPVIPGAEEDLTKHCWDRAKEWYGDPVPKFVADRL
;
A
#
# COMPACT_ATOMS: atom_id res chain seq x y z
N MET A 1 50.81 3.30 32.73
CA MET A 1 50.88 2.03 31.96
C MET A 1 49.78 2.09 30.93
N MET A 2 50.11 2.03 29.65
CA MET A 2 49.10 1.88 28.61
C MET A 2 48.51 0.47 28.69
N ASN A 3 47.21 0.35 28.89
CA ASN A 3 46.55 -0.94 28.90
C ASN A 3 46.40 -1.41 27.46
N LYS A 4 46.76 -2.67 27.17
CA LYS A 4 46.57 -3.25 25.82
C LYS A 4 45.11 -3.45 25.55
N PHE A 5 44.66 -3.02 24.39
CA PHE A 5 43.25 -3.07 23.98
C PHE A 5 42.68 -4.49 24.00
N LEU A 6 43.45 -5.45 23.46
CA LEU A 6 43.04 -6.86 23.38
C LEU A 6 43.00 -7.57 24.74
N GLU A 7 43.72 -7.10 25.76
CA GLU A 7 43.66 -7.69 27.10
C GLU A 7 42.26 -7.48 27.74
N ILE A 8 41.55 -6.39 27.34
CA ILE A 8 40.25 -6.08 27.89
C ILE A 8 39.13 -6.46 26.94
N PHE A 9 39.27 -6.21 25.63
CA PHE A 9 38.23 -6.38 24.65
C PHE A 9 38.40 -7.57 23.71
N GLY A 10 39.53 -8.26 23.77
CA GLY A 10 39.87 -9.33 22.81
C GLY A 10 38.86 -10.48 22.79
N GLU A 11 38.28 -10.84 23.92
CA GLU A 11 37.24 -11.90 23.98
C GLU A 11 35.92 -11.51 23.30
N TYR A 12 35.65 -10.22 23.17
CA TYR A 12 34.42 -9.69 22.55
C TYR A 12 34.57 -9.42 21.05
N ILE A 13 35.76 -9.67 20.48
CA ILE A 13 36.04 -9.54 19.04
C ILE A 13 35.94 -10.94 18.41
N ALA A 14 34.85 -11.17 17.67
CA ALA A 14 34.59 -12.48 17.07
C ALA A 14 35.51 -12.81 15.89
N THR A 15 35.91 -11.79 15.12
CA THR A 15 36.69 -11.94 13.88
C THR A 15 38.18 -12.03 14.17
N PRO A 16 38.85 -13.21 13.98
CA PRO A 16 40.28 -13.38 14.31
C PRO A 16 41.19 -12.36 13.63
N LYS A 17 40.97 -12.07 12.34
CA LYS A 17 41.72 -11.07 11.57
C LYS A 17 41.78 -9.68 12.24
N TYR A 18 40.70 -9.27 12.93
CA TYR A 18 40.70 -7.98 13.62
C TYR A 18 41.52 -7.99 14.88
N ARG A 19 41.65 -9.14 15.56
CA ARG A 19 42.57 -9.29 16.70
C ARG A 19 44.00 -9.13 16.26
N ASP A 20 44.40 -9.80 15.13
CA ASP A 20 45.75 -9.67 14.59
C ASP A 20 46.07 -8.20 14.21
N MET A 21 45.12 -7.49 13.61
CA MET A 21 45.29 -6.07 13.24
C MET A 21 45.43 -5.15 14.44
N LEU A 22 44.90 -5.49 15.61
CA LEU A 22 44.87 -4.67 16.82
C LEU A 22 45.81 -5.18 17.91
N GLU A 23 46.73 -6.09 17.61
CA GLU A 23 47.65 -6.72 18.59
C GLU A 23 48.47 -5.70 19.38
N ASN A 24 48.94 -4.63 18.71
CA ASN A 24 49.74 -3.57 19.31
C ASN A 24 48.92 -2.33 19.70
N THR A 25 47.59 -2.40 19.59
CA THR A 25 46.72 -1.28 19.96
C THR A 25 46.62 -1.16 21.47
N SER A 26 46.76 0.06 21.97
CA SER A 26 46.57 0.41 23.38
C SER A 26 45.52 1.55 23.49
N PHE A 27 45.04 1.80 24.71
CA PHE A 27 44.17 2.94 24.95
C PHE A 27 44.57 3.70 26.21
N THR A 28 44.28 5.01 26.22
CA THR A 28 44.63 5.93 27.32
C THR A 28 43.39 6.46 28.04
N GLY A 29 42.23 6.43 27.42
CA GLY A 29 40.98 6.88 27.96
C GLY A 29 39.84 5.91 27.63
N LEU A 30 39.03 5.60 28.63
CA LEU A 30 37.82 4.82 28.48
C LEU A 30 36.71 5.49 29.28
N GLU A 31 35.67 5.93 28.60
CA GLU A 31 34.48 6.53 29.19
C GLU A 31 33.30 5.59 28.99
N ILE A 32 32.62 5.21 30.07
CA ILE A 32 31.41 4.40 30.03
C ILE A 32 30.29 5.19 30.71
N ASN A 33 29.29 5.54 29.94
CA ASN A 33 28.06 6.13 30.44
C ASN A 33 27.02 5.02 30.65
N ARG A 34 26.73 4.71 31.92
CA ARG A 34 25.81 3.62 32.29
C ARG A 34 24.35 3.96 31.97
N ASP A 35 23.96 5.22 32.11
CA ASP A 35 22.58 5.65 31.85
C ASP A 35 22.28 5.67 30.33
N ALA A 36 23.24 6.11 29.53
CA ALA A 36 23.14 6.10 28.07
C ALA A 36 23.51 4.74 27.47
N MET A 37 24.04 3.79 28.24
CA MET A 37 24.60 2.53 27.75
C MET A 37 25.58 2.75 26.58
N SER A 38 26.47 3.71 26.73
CA SER A 38 27.44 4.09 25.70
C SER A 38 28.88 3.97 26.20
N MET A 39 29.78 3.67 25.29
CA MET A 39 31.22 3.56 25.52
C MET A 39 31.98 4.38 24.49
N LYS A 40 32.96 5.15 24.96
CA LYS A 40 33.89 5.91 24.13
C LYS A 40 35.32 5.61 24.60
N ALA A 41 36.23 5.31 23.67
CA ALA A 41 37.63 5.05 23.99
C ALA A 41 38.56 5.74 23.00
N LEU A 42 39.69 6.27 23.53
CA LEU A 42 40.79 6.83 22.74
C LEU A 42 41.89 5.77 22.57
N LEU A 43 42.10 5.36 21.34
CA LEU A 43 43.01 4.29 20.95
C LEU A 43 44.33 4.84 20.39
N HIS A 44 45.42 4.21 20.77
CA HIS A 44 46.72 4.37 20.13
C HIS A 44 46.93 3.18 19.20
N VAL A 45 46.86 3.42 17.88
CA VAL A 45 46.97 2.41 16.82
C VAL A 45 48.36 2.54 16.17
N ASP A 46 49.02 1.43 15.94
CA ASP A 46 50.42 1.40 15.43
C ASP A 46 50.54 1.69 13.93
N ALA A 47 49.52 1.34 13.15
CA ALA A 47 49.55 1.52 11.70
C ALA A 47 48.22 2.01 11.16
N PHE A 48 48.28 2.89 10.16
CA PHE A 48 47.05 3.50 9.56
C PHE A 48 46.09 2.48 8.95
N GLN A 49 46.60 1.41 8.36
CA GLN A 49 45.76 0.34 7.80
C GLN A 49 44.87 -0.35 8.86
N ASN A 50 45.30 -0.34 10.14
CA ASN A 50 44.58 -1.03 11.22
C ASN A 50 43.31 -0.28 11.68
N ILE A 51 43.17 1.00 11.37
CA ILE A 51 41.95 1.77 11.67
C ILE A 51 40.76 1.28 10.89
N MET A 52 40.95 0.60 9.77
CA MET A 52 39.88 0.12 8.91
C MET A 52 38.96 -0.91 9.58
N CYS A 53 39.47 -1.64 10.58
CA CYS A 53 38.66 -2.59 11.33
C CYS A 53 37.92 -1.95 12.53
N LEU A 54 38.25 -0.74 12.96
CA LEU A 54 37.75 -0.16 14.21
C LEU A 54 36.23 -0.04 14.25
N LYS A 55 35.59 0.34 13.15
CA LYS A 55 34.15 0.43 13.07
C LYS A 55 33.46 -0.95 13.18
N ALA A 56 34.05 -1.98 12.59
CA ALA A 56 33.54 -3.34 12.69
C ALA A 56 33.73 -3.88 14.11
N VAL A 57 34.91 -3.65 14.69
CA VAL A 57 35.24 -4.03 16.07
C VAL A 57 34.33 -3.32 17.07
N ALA A 58 34.04 -2.04 16.88
CA ALA A 58 33.09 -1.31 17.71
C ALA A 58 31.69 -1.98 17.68
N ASN A 59 31.24 -2.43 16.53
CA ASN A 59 29.96 -3.15 16.40
C ASN A 59 29.97 -4.54 17.05
N GLU A 60 31.10 -5.29 16.95
CA GLU A 60 31.21 -6.58 17.62
C GLU A 60 31.17 -6.41 19.16
N ILE A 61 31.93 -5.45 19.71
CA ILE A 61 31.92 -5.13 21.15
C ILE A 61 30.56 -4.59 21.59
N LYS A 62 29.95 -3.70 20.82
CA LYS A 62 28.59 -3.20 21.06
C LYS A 62 27.60 -4.34 21.24
N THR A 63 27.64 -5.31 20.33
CA THR A 63 26.73 -6.47 20.36
C THR A 63 27.01 -7.39 21.54
N ALA A 64 28.26 -7.72 21.78
CA ALA A 64 28.68 -8.64 22.84
C ALA A 64 28.36 -8.07 24.24
N LEU A 65 28.61 -6.79 24.47
CA LEU A 65 28.42 -6.11 25.75
C LEU A 65 27.06 -5.40 25.87
N LYS A 66 26.22 -5.46 24.84
CA LYS A 66 24.88 -4.85 24.81
C LYS A 66 24.87 -3.35 25.04
N PHE A 67 25.89 -2.64 24.56
CA PHE A 67 25.89 -1.18 24.53
C PHE A 67 24.94 -0.65 23.44
N LYS A 68 24.41 0.57 23.65
CA LYS A 68 23.67 1.28 22.60
C LYS A 68 24.61 1.91 21.58
N SER A 69 25.77 2.41 22.01
CA SER A 69 26.83 2.92 21.14
C SER A 69 28.21 2.57 21.67
N VAL A 70 29.14 2.31 20.74
CA VAL A 70 30.58 2.16 21.02
C VAL A 70 31.32 3.00 19.99
N GLU A 71 32.13 3.95 20.46
CA GLU A 71 32.87 4.87 19.62
C GLU A 71 34.35 4.81 19.94
N PHE A 72 35.19 4.75 18.89
CA PHE A 72 36.62 4.79 19.00
C PHE A 72 37.18 6.05 18.34
N GLU A 73 37.79 6.90 19.12
CA GLU A 73 38.73 7.90 18.64
C GLU A 73 40.12 7.25 18.58
N TYR A 74 40.97 7.69 17.68
CA TYR A 74 42.29 7.07 17.53
C TYR A 74 43.36 8.08 17.20
N VAL A 75 44.57 7.78 17.63
CA VAL A 75 45.82 8.51 17.33
C VAL A 75 46.87 7.51 16.86
N LEU A 76 47.63 7.91 15.87
CA LEU A 76 48.75 7.15 15.32
C LEU A 76 50.08 7.85 15.67
N PRO A 77 51.18 7.12 15.79
CA PRO A 77 52.48 7.73 15.95
C PRO A 77 52.87 8.51 14.68
N PRO A 78 53.61 9.62 14.78
CA PRO A 78 53.99 10.46 13.63
C PRO A 78 54.74 9.68 12.53
N GLU A 79 55.45 8.63 12.89
CA GLU A 79 56.18 7.77 11.99
C GLU A 79 55.29 6.84 11.14
N ALA A 80 54.06 6.63 11.57
CA ALA A 80 53.06 5.86 10.82
C ALA A 80 52.58 6.59 9.55
N LEU A 81 52.82 7.89 9.44
CA LEU A 81 52.53 8.66 8.22
C LEU A 81 53.65 8.42 7.19
N THR A 82 53.41 7.49 6.30
CA THR A 82 54.31 7.12 5.18
C THR A 82 53.61 7.41 3.85
N GLU A 83 54.37 7.41 2.77
CA GLU A 83 53.85 7.63 1.42
C GLU A 83 52.71 6.64 1.06
N SER A 84 52.78 5.43 1.57
CA SER A 84 51.74 4.41 1.38
C SER A 84 50.36 4.76 2.02
N CYS A 85 50.31 5.74 2.90
CA CYS A 85 49.07 6.19 3.54
C CYS A 85 48.24 7.09 2.62
N PHE A 86 48.86 7.81 1.69
CA PHE A 86 48.17 8.86 0.90
C PHE A 86 47.02 8.35 0.04
N PRO A 87 47.07 7.20 -0.65
CA PRO A 87 45.94 6.67 -1.38
C PRO A 87 44.70 6.46 -0.50
N MET A 88 44.88 6.13 0.77
CA MET A 88 43.83 5.93 1.72
C MET A 88 43.35 7.26 2.34
N LEU A 89 44.26 8.20 2.59
CA LEU A 89 43.93 9.58 3.02
C LEU A 89 43.11 10.28 1.96
N LEU A 90 43.40 10.11 0.68
CA LEU A 90 42.56 10.62 -0.41
C LEU A 90 41.17 9.98 -0.44
N LYS A 91 41.02 8.71 -0.07
CA LYS A 91 39.70 8.09 0.11
C LYS A 91 38.93 8.70 1.29
N VAL A 92 39.60 8.96 2.41
CA VAL A 92 38.99 9.64 3.56
C VAL A 92 38.55 11.05 3.16
N MET A 93 39.39 11.78 2.41
CA MET A 93 39.02 13.09 1.88
C MET A 93 37.79 13.04 0.98
N ARG A 94 37.71 12.07 0.04
CA ARG A 94 36.53 11.90 -0.83
C ARG A 94 35.23 11.69 -0.06
N VAL A 95 35.30 11.02 1.08
CA VAL A 95 34.12 10.78 1.93
C VAL A 95 33.70 12.04 2.68
N ASN A 96 34.65 12.83 3.17
CA ASN A 96 34.39 13.99 4.02
C ASN A 96 34.26 15.31 3.24
N VAL A 97 34.83 15.38 2.04
CA VAL A 97 34.72 16.51 1.10
C VAL A 97 34.18 16.00 -0.23
N PRO A 98 32.86 15.74 -0.35
CA PRO A 98 32.27 15.09 -1.52
C PRO A 98 32.51 15.84 -2.85
N GLN A 99 32.76 17.15 -2.80
CA GLN A 99 33.04 17.99 -3.97
C GLN A 99 34.32 17.53 -4.72
N THR A 100 35.21 16.78 -4.06
CA THR A 100 36.44 16.26 -4.68
C THR A 100 36.21 15.02 -5.55
N ASN A 101 35.02 14.42 -5.49
CA ASN A 101 34.69 13.22 -6.26
C ASN A 101 34.78 13.48 -7.77
N GLY A 102 35.48 12.59 -8.48
CA GLY A 102 35.69 12.68 -9.93
C GLY A 102 36.90 13.50 -10.35
N PHE A 103 37.47 14.34 -9.48
CA PHE A 103 38.68 15.12 -9.78
C PHE A 103 39.98 14.44 -9.30
N LEU A 104 39.89 13.52 -8.35
CA LEU A 104 41.00 12.79 -7.78
C LEU A 104 41.35 11.46 -8.52
N ASP A 105 40.75 11.23 -9.69
CA ASP A 105 41.00 9.98 -10.44
C ASP A 105 42.21 10.11 -11.40
N ASN A 106 42.65 11.34 -11.71
CA ASN A 106 43.77 11.64 -12.59
C ASN A 106 44.73 12.62 -11.88
N ILE A 107 45.40 12.13 -10.86
CA ILE A 107 46.34 12.91 -10.07
C ILE A 107 47.64 12.14 -9.88
N ASP A 108 48.73 12.86 -9.76
CA ASP A 108 50.00 12.36 -9.23
C ASP A 108 50.24 12.90 -7.83
N THR A 109 50.87 12.13 -6.97
CA THR A 109 51.12 12.54 -5.59
C THR A 109 52.57 12.37 -5.21
N THR A 110 53.13 13.32 -4.49
CA THR A 110 54.52 13.24 -3.93
C THR A 110 54.53 13.69 -2.47
N PHE A 111 55.43 13.12 -1.67
CA PHE A 111 55.61 13.52 -0.30
C PHE A 111 57.13 13.73 -0.01
N ILE A 112 57.55 14.98 0.05
CA ILE A 112 58.94 15.37 0.25
C ILE A 112 58.97 16.50 1.30
N ASP A 113 59.88 16.41 2.23
CA ASP A 113 60.15 17.47 3.27
C ASP A 113 58.87 17.95 4.00
N ASN A 114 57.98 17.03 4.38
CA ASN A 114 56.71 17.33 5.02
C ASN A 114 55.70 18.10 4.13
N VAL A 115 55.94 18.16 2.82
CA VAL A 115 54.97 18.71 1.86
C VAL A 115 54.34 17.56 1.08
N PHE A 116 53.02 17.43 1.20
CA PHE A 116 52.23 16.51 0.38
C PHE A 116 51.67 17.26 -0.80
N THR A 117 52.17 17.00 -1.98
CA THR A 117 51.73 17.62 -3.22
C THR A 117 50.77 16.69 -3.96
N VAL A 118 49.62 17.21 -4.33
CA VAL A 118 48.65 16.56 -5.20
C VAL A 118 48.62 17.34 -6.51
N ASN A 119 49.09 16.74 -7.58
CA ASN A 119 49.15 17.33 -8.91
C ASN A 119 47.98 16.85 -9.76
N PHE A 120 47.08 17.76 -10.12
CA PHE A 120 45.92 17.51 -10.97
C PHE A 120 46.38 17.51 -12.44
N LEU A 121 46.47 16.32 -13.03
CA LEU A 121 46.87 16.13 -14.45
C LEU A 121 45.76 16.59 -15.41
N LYS A 122 44.53 16.69 -14.92
CA LYS A 122 43.37 17.25 -15.58
C LYS A 122 42.75 18.33 -14.70
N SER A 123 41.70 19.01 -15.20
CA SER A 123 41.01 20.06 -14.49
C SER A 123 40.46 19.63 -13.10
N GLY A 124 40.27 20.56 -12.17
CA GLY A 124 39.60 20.35 -10.89
C GLY A 124 40.36 20.82 -9.64
N ARG A 125 41.58 21.36 -9.80
CA ARG A 125 42.37 21.90 -8.69
C ARG A 125 41.61 22.97 -7.94
N ASP A 126 41.09 23.98 -8.62
CA ASP A 126 40.32 25.09 -8.08
C ASP A 126 39.10 24.64 -7.30
N ILE A 127 38.38 23.65 -7.79
CA ILE A 127 37.19 23.07 -7.11
C ILE A 127 37.61 22.42 -5.78
N CYS A 128 38.67 21.63 -5.77
CA CYS A 128 39.15 20.96 -4.56
C CYS A 128 39.69 21.97 -3.54
N VAL A 129 40.38 23.03 -3.99
CA VAL A 129 40.87 24.11 -3.12
C VAL A 129 39.69 24.93 -2.55
N ASN A 130 38.73 25.29 -3.38
CA ASN A 130 37.55 26.04 -2.93
C ASN A 130 36.67 25.24 -1.96
N ALA A 131 36.68 23.92 -2.09
CA ALA A 131 36.01 23.01 -1.16
C ALA A 131 36.80 22.84 0.15
N GLY A 132 38.00 23.40 0.29
CA GLY A 132 38.84 23.31 1.48
C GLY A 132 39.46 21.91 1.70
N ALA A 133 39.62 21.13 0.63
CA ALA A 133 40.11 19.75 0.73
C ALA A 133 41.58 19.65 1.18
N ASP A 134 42.40 20.63 0.81
CA ASP A 134 43.78 20.81 1.27
C ASP A 134 43.82 21.03 2.79
N LYS A 135 43.02 21.95 3.30
CA LYS A 135 42.93 22.24 4.73
C LYS A 135 42.38 21.05 5.51
N PHE A 136 41.37 20.38 4.98
CA PHE A 136 40.83 19.16 5.58
C PHE A 136 41.93 18.10 5.78
N LEU A 137 42.75 17.83 4.76
CA LEU A 137 43.83 16.87 4.88
C LEU A 137 44.90 17.28 5.89
N GLN A 138 45.26 18.57 5.92
CA GLN A 138 46.23 19.07 6.92
C GLN A 138 45.69 18.89 8.34
N GLU A 139 44.46 19.28 8.61
CA GLU A 139 43.83 19.11 9.92
C GLU A 139 43.66 17.65 10.32
N TYR A 140 43.24 16.81 9.37
CA TYR A 140 43.07 15.38 9.60
C TYR A 140 44.40 14.73 10.01
N ILE A 141 45.47 15.04 9.28
CA ILE A 141 46.81 14.48 9.58
C ILE A 141 47.33 15.01 10.90
N LYS A 142 47.18 16.32 11.19
CA LYS A 142 47.54 16.91 12.47
C LYS A 142 46.84 16.22 13.65
N ASN A 143 45.54 16.03 13.54
CA ASN A 143 44.73 15.46 14.62
C ASN A 143 44.95 13.99 14.88
N HIS A 144 45.22 13.20 13.79
CA HIS A 144 45.34 11.76 13.94
C HIS A 144 46.77 11.24 13.97
N PHE A 145 47.77 11.96 13.41
CA PHE A 145 49.17 11.56 13.42
C PHE A 145 50.03 12.45 14.29
N ASN A 146 49.44 13.46 14.92
CA ASN A 146 50.19 14.48 15.69
C ASN A 146 51.41 15.01 14.91
N ARG A 147 51.25 15.19 13.59
CA ARG A 147 52.29 15.66 12.69
C ARG A 147 51.76 16.82 11.84
N GLU A 148 52.51 17.90 11.80
CA GLU A 148 52.21 19.02 10.92
C GLU A 148 52.85 18.85 9.57
N ILE A 149 52.06 18.91 8.52
CA ILE A 149 52.51 18.88 7.11
C ILE A 149 51.84 20.02 6.35
N THR A 150 52.41 20.37 5.22
CA THR A 150 51.79 21.24 4.23
C THR A 150 51.15 20.38 3.13
N VAL A 151 49.90 20.66 2.76
CA VAL A 151 49.26 20.02 1.61
C VAL A 151 49.12 21.05 0.50
N GLU A 152 49.69 20.76 -0.65
CA GLU A 152 49.69 21.63 -1.83
C GLU A 152 48.94 20.97 -2.98
N PHE A 153 47.95 21.67 -3.53
CA PHE A 153 47.23 21.28 -4.74
C PHE A 153 47.75 22.10 -5.91
N ILE A 154 48.42 21.43 -6.88
CA ILE A 154 48.99 22.05 -8.07
C ILE A 154 48.36 21.42 -9.33
N GLY A 155 48.52 22.04 -10.50
CA GLY A 155 48.02 21.55 -11.77
C GLY A 155 46.93 22.43 -12.37
N GLN A 156 46.06 21.85 -13.19
CA GLN A 156 45.13 22.61 -14.00
C GLN A 156 43.83 22.97 -13.28
N ASP A 157 43.40 24.24 -13.44
CA ASP A 157 42.11 24.72 -13.02
C ASP A 157 41.00 24.24 -13.96
N SER A 158 39.77 24.21 -13.49
CA SER A 158 38.60 23.85 -14.28
C SER A 158 38.30 24.92 -15.33
N ASN A 159 38.18 24.50 -16.59
CA ASN A 159 37.65 25.35 -17.67
C ASN A 159 36.17 25.01 -17.90
N GLU A 160 35.36 26.05 -18.19
CA GLU A 160 33.93 25.92 -18.47
C GLU A 160 33.64 24.94 -19.62
N GLU A 161 34.51 24.91 -20.65
CA GLU A 161 34.41 23.94 -21.75
C GLU A 161 34.68 22.48 -21.34
N ASP A 162 35.58 22.23 -20.40
CA ASP A 162 35.88 20.89 -19.91
C ASP A 162 34.77 20.38 -18.99
N PHE A 163 34.11 21.28 -18.28
CA PHE A 163 32.92 20.94 -17.46
C PHE A 163 31.73 20.55 -18.35
N LEU A 164 31.49 21.31 -19.41
CA LEU A 164 30.43 21.01 -20.38
C LEU A 164 30.72 19.75 -21.21
N LYS A 165 31.98 19.50 -21.59
CA LYS A 165 32.38 18.24 -22.23
C LYS A 165 32.25 17.03 -21.32
N LYS A 166 32.64 17.14 -20.05
CA LYS A 166 32.45 16.06 -19.07
C LYS A 166 30.97 15.78 -18.77
N GLN A 167 30.16 16.82 -18.71
CA GLN A 167 28.71 16.67 -18.56
C GLN A 167 28.10 15.98 -19.79
N GLN A 168 28.56 16.33 -21.00
CA GLN A 168 28.17 15.67 -22.25
C GLN A 168 28.73 14.23 -22.36
N GLU A 169 29.92 13.95 -21.85
CA GLU A 169 30.50 12.61 -21.79
C GLU A 169 29.78 11.72 -20.73
N ILE A 170 29.38 12.30 -19.62
CA ILE A 170 28.54 11.63 -18.60
C ILE A 170 27.14 11.36 -19.17
N ASP A 171 26.55 12.32 -19.88
CA ASP A 171 25.25 12.16 -20.53
C ASP A 171 25.32 11.20 -21.74
N SER A 172 26.42 11.18 -22.48
CA SER A 172 26.63 10.23 -23.58
C SER A 172 27.03 8.84 -23.10
N SER A 173 27.79 8.71 -22.01
CA SER A 173 28.08 7.41 -21.36
C SER A 173 26.86 6.82 -20.65
N ASN A 174 25.92 7.66 -20.22
CA ASN A 174 24.61 7.21 -19.75
C ASN A 174 23.69 6.75 -20.89
N LYS A 175 24.00 7.08 -22.16
CA LYS A 175 23.27 6.59 -23.35
C LYS A 175 23.83 5.30 -23.95
N THR A 176 25.03 4.88 -23.60
CA THR A 176 25.48 3.53 -23.90
C THR A 176 24.86 2.58 -22.88
N LEU A 177 23.89 1.79 -23.34
CA LEU A 177 23.24 0.70 -22.66
C LEU A 177 24.25 -0.10 -21.81
N ARG A 178 24.43 0.28 -20.54
CA ARG A 178 24.85 -0.70 -19.55
C ARG A 178 23.72 -1.73 -19.53
N PRO A 179 24.01 -3.05 -19.55
CA PRO A 179 22.98 -4.01 -19.23
C PRO A 179 22.36 -3.52 -17.92
N GLN A 180 21.05 -3.25 -17.92
CA GLN A 180 20.33 -2.89 -16.70
C GLN A 180 20.69 -3.97 -15.68
N ALA A 181 21.30 -3.56 -14.57
CA ALA A 181 21.49 -4.47 -13.46
C ALA A 181 20.09 -5.02 -13.13
N GLN A 182 19.88 -6.30 -13.35
CA GLN A 182 18.65 -6.95 -12.93
C GLN A 182 18.69 -7.00 -11.41
N TYR A 183 17.82 -6.21 -10.80
CA TYR A 183 17.60 -6.26 -9.37
C TYR A 183 16.53 -7.32 -9.07
N GLU A 184 16.76 -8.12 -8.05
CA GLU A 184 15.71 -8.97 -7.50
C GLU A 184 14.71 -8.10 -6.73
N ASN A 185 13.41 -8.36 -6.92
CA ASN A 185 12.37 -7.70 -6.13
C ASN A 185 12.29 -8.35 -4.74
N PHE A 186 11.96 -7.56 -3.74
CA PHE A 186 11.73 -8.07 -2.39
C PHE A 186 10.28 -8.57 -2.30
N PRO A 187 10.03 -9.83 -1.91
CA PRO A 187 8.68 -10.42 -1.92
C PRO A 187 7.65 -9.67 -1.07
N ASP A 188 8.11 -9.04 -0.02
CA ASP A 188 7.28 -8.28 0.94
C ASP A 188 7.12 -6.80 0.59
N ILE A 189 7.69 -6.33 -0.53
CA ILE A 189 7.64 -4.94 -0.96
C ILE A 189 7.05 -4.86 -2.36
N PRO A 190 5.95 -4.15 -2.56
CA PRO A 190 5.25 -4.10 -3.85
C PRO A 190 5.92 -3.15 -4.85
N LEU A 191 7.23 -3.31 -5.09
CA LEU A 191 8.03 -2.43 -5.94
C LEU A 191 8.84 -3.23 -6.97
N ASP A 192 8.84 -2.76 -8.21
CA ASP A 192 9.72 -3.28 -9.26
C ASP A 192 11.03 -2.48 -9.31
N PHE A 193 12.07 -3.01 -8.69
CA PHE A 193 13.39 -2.37 -8.61
C PHE A 193 14.08 -2.22 -9.96
N ASN A 194 13.63 -2.92 -11.01
CA ASN A 194 14.13 -2.76 -12.37
C ASN A 194 13.62 -1.47 -13.04
N THR A 195 12.63 -0.81 -12.44
CA THR A 195 12.04 0.46 -12.93
C THR A 195 12.61 1.70 -12.26
N VAL A 196 13.58 1.55 -11.36
CA VAL A 196 14.17 2.66 -10.60
C VAL A 196 14.80 3.71 -11.54
N LYS A 197 14.39 4.96 -11.34
CA LYS A 197 14.98 6.14 -12.03
C LYS A 197 15.40 7.15 -10.98
N THR A 198 16.70 7.36 -10.82
CA THR A 198 17.23 8.33 -9.87
C THR A 198 16.92 9.75 -10.33
N ILE A 199 16.34 10.56 -9.44
CA ILE A 199 16.06 11.98 -9.63
C ILE A 199 17.15 12.83 -8.95
N ILE A 200 17.51 12.46 -7.71
CA ILE A 200 18.51 13.17 -6.89
C ILE A 200 19.51 12.16 -6.35
N GLY A 201 20.77 12.50 -6.34
CA GLY A 201 21.85 11.72 -5.75
C GLY A 201 22.12 10.40 -6.47
N ASN A 202 22.64 9.42 -5.75
CA ASN A 202 22.98 8.10 -6.27
C ASN A 202 22.16 7.02 -5.58
N PHE A 203 21.36 6.30 -6.37
CA PHE A 203 20.65 5.13 -5.89
C PHE A 203 21.63 4.00 -5.57
N LYS A 204 21.44 3.36 -4.41
CA LYS A 204 22.11 2.11 -4.05
C LYS A 204 21.04 1.08 -3.76
N TYR A 205 21.11 -0.06 -4.45
CA TYR A 205 20.19 -1.17 -4.23
C TYR A 205 20.30 -1.68 -2.79
N GLN A 206 19.19 -1.61 -2.10
CA GLN A 206 19.05 -2.02 -0.72
C GLN A 206 17.56 -2.20 -0.44
N LYS A 207 17.20 -3.09 0.50
CA LYS A 207 15.82 -3.22 0.98
C LYS A 207 15.42 -1.95 1.75
N PRO A 208 14.36 -1.24 1.36
CA PRO A 208 13.83 -0.14 2.14
C PRO A 208 13.19 -0.65 3.45
N LYS A 209 13.28 0.16 4.49
CA LYS A 209 12.65 -0.08 5.79
C LYS A 209 11.18 0.33 5.71
N ALA A 210 10.27 -0.43 6.33
CA ALA A 210 8.89 0.01 6.50
C ALA A 210 8.83 1.26 7.39
N MET A 211 7.92 2.20 7.09
CA MET A 211 7.88 3.46 7.83
C MET A 211 7.42 3.27 9.28
N GLU A 212 6.62 2.27 9.58
CA GLU A 212 6.24 1.92 10.96
C GLU A 212 7.43 1.46 11.82
N ASP A 213 8.47 0.90 11.19
CA ASP A 213 9.67 0.46 11.88
C ASP A 213 10.73 1.56 12.04
N VAL A 214 10.53 2.72 11.38
CA VAL A 214 11.48 3.84 11.46
C VAL A 214 11.37 4.52 12.81
N THR A 215 12.49 4.59 13.51
CA THR A 215 12.62 5.29 14.80
C THR A 215 13.39 6.60 14.66
N TYR A 216 13.19 7.53 15.57
CA TYR A 216 13.91 8.81 15.58
C TYR A 216 15.42 8.66 15.77
N GLU A 217 15.88 7.49 16.22
CA GLU A 217 17.29 7.17 16.47
C GLU A 217 18.01 6.60 15.23
N ASP A 218 17.27 6.26 14.15
CA ASP A 218 17.84 5.63 12.95
C ASP A 218 18.84 6.54 12.22
N GLY A 219 18.74 7.86 12.39
CA GLY A 219 19.62 8.84 11.77
C GLY A 219 19.51 8.83 10.25
N GLN A 220 20.16 7.90 9.56
CA GLN A 220 20.04 7.73 8.10
C GLN A 220 19.01 6.64 7.80
N VAL A 221 17.97 7.01 7.05
CA VAL A 221 16.88 6.12 6.66
C VAL A 221 16.87 5.87 5.16
N PHE A 222 16.37 4.71 4.75
CA PHE A 222 16.03 4.38 3.37
C PHE A 222 14.64 3.76 3.36
N VAL A 223 13.69 4.50 2.80
CA VAL A 223 12.26 4.20 2.79
C VAL A 223 11.67 4.37 1.39
N TRP A 224 10.48 3.85 1.18
CA TRP A 224 9.71 4.10 -0.02
C TRP A 224 8.33 4.65 0.33
N GLY A 225 7.66 5.32 -0.59
CA GLY A 225 6.29 5.73 -0.36
C GLY A 225 5.69 6.48 -1.55
N ASP A 226 4.37 6.62 -1.52
CA ASP A 226 3.63 7.46 -2.44
C ASP A 226 3.73 8.92 -1.99
N VAL A 227 4.04 9.79 -2.92
CA VAL A 227 4.14 11.23 -2.68
C VAL A 227 2.76 11.84 -2.55
N PHE A 228 2.60 12.69 -1.54
CA PHE A 228 1.42 13.54 -1.37
C PHE A 228 1.80 14.90 -0.78
N LYS A 229 1.00 15.93 -1.06
CA LYS A 229 1.26 17.33 -0.67
C LYS A 229 2.64 17.82 -1.15
N TYR A 230 2.92 17.66 -2.44
CA TYR A 230 4.11 18.24 -3.03
C TYR A 230 3.97 19.76 -3.11
N GLU A 231 4.87 20.48 -2.46
CA GLU A 231 4.90 21.93 -2.38
C GLU A 231 6.29 22.46 -2.68
N LYS A 232 6.33 23.63 -3.32
CA LYS A 232 7.57 24.35 -3.59
C LYS A 232 7.41 25.83 -3.27
N ARG A 233 8.43 26.42 -2.67
CA ARG A 233 8.46 27.84 -2.38
C ARG A 233 9.86 28.41 -2.53
N GLU A 234 9.96 29.61 -3.00
CA GLU A 234 11.22 30.32 -3.14
C GLU A 234 11.76 30.74 -1.75
N THR A 235 13.07 30.68 -1.58
CA THR A 235 13.72 31.20 -0.38
C THR A 235 13.68 32.72 -0.34
N LYS A 236 13.74 33.32 0.84
CA LYS A 236 13.65 34.79 1.02
C LYS A 236 14.73 35.59 0.24
N ASP A 237 15.86 34.96 -0.05
CA ASP A 237 16.96 35.55 -0.81
C ASP A 237 16.84 35.35 -2.32
N GLY A 238 15.79 34.64 -2.78
CA GLY A 238 15.51 34.39 -4.19
C GLY A 238 16.50 33.46 -4.90
N LYS A 239 17.43 32.81 -4.16
CA LYS A 239 18.51 32.01 -4.76
C LYS A 239 18.19 30.55 -4.89
N ARG A 240 17.28 30.03 -4.09
CA ARG A 240 16.93 28.61 -4.01
C ARG A 240 15.44 28.42 -3.85
N TYR A 241 15.00 27.20 -4.02
CA TYR A 241 13.64 26.73 -3.72
C TYR A 241 13.69 25.75 -2.55
N ILE A 242 12.72 25.86 -1.67
CA ILE A 242 12.43 24.86 -0.65
C ILE A 242 11.42 23.92 -1.27
N ILE A 243 11.77 22.66 -1.34
CA ILE A 243 10.92 21.59 -1.85
C ILE A 243 10.50 20.73 -0.66
N GLU A 244 9.21 20.61 -0.49
CA GLU A 244 8.59 19.84 0.58
C GLU A 244 7.56 18.89 -0.01
N PHE A 245 7.55 17.66 0.44
CA PHE A 245 6.53 16.67 0.11
C PHE A 245 6.44 15.64 1.23
N ASN A 246 5.31 14.98 1.33
CA ASN A 246 5.15 13.86 2.24
C ASN A 246 5.18 12.56 1.46
N ILE A 247 5.59 11.49 2.11
CA ILE A 247 5.55 10.13 1.56
C ILE A 247 4.87 9.18 2.53
N THR A 248 4.17 8.18 2.01
CA THR A 248 3.57 7.12 2.80
C THR A 248 3.69 5.78 2.10
N ASP A 249 4.01 4.74 2.86
CA ASP A 249 3.95 3.32 2.43
C ASP A 249 2.70 2.61 2.97
N ASN A 250 1.76 3.38 3.53
CA ASN A 250 0.56 2.95 4.24
C ASN A 250 0.82 2.27 5.62
N THR A 251 2.07 2.17 6.06
CA THR A 251 2.41 1.78 7.45
C THR A 251 2.70 2.99 8.31
N GLY A 252 3.23 4.06 7.69
CA GLY A 252 3.54 5.33 8.30
C GLY A 252 3.65 6.44 7.26
N SER A 253 4.05 7.65 7.72
CA SER A 253 4.26 8.80 6.83
C SER A 253 5.38 9.68 7.35
N PHE A 254 6.20 10.20 6.44
CA PHE A 254 7.24 11.18 6.76
C PHE A 254 7.21 12.37 5.80
N GLY A 255 7.45 13.55 6.35
CA GLY A 255 7.75 14.73 5.55
C GLY A 255 9.18 14.67 5.00
N CYS A 256 9.36 15.05 3.75
CA CYS A 256 10.66 15.23 3.11
C CYS A 256 10.89 16.71 2.82
N LYS A 257 12.11 17.19 3.06
CA LYS A 257 12.46 18.60 2.85
C LYS A 257 13.89 18.74 2.35
N PHE A 258 14.09 19.47 1.27
CA PHE A 258 15.41 19.83 0.78
C PHE A 258 15.39 21.17 0.03
N PHE A 259 16.58 21.63 -0.35
CA PHE A 259 16.76 22.90 -1.06
C PHE A 259 17.40 22.61 -2.40
N ASP A 260 16.90 23.28 -3.44
CA ASP A 260 17.44 23.12 -4.79
C ASP A 260 17.46 24.43 -5.59
N THR A 261 18.13 24.43 -6.73
CA THR A 261 18.21 25.56 -7.65
C THR A 261 17.01 25.61 -8.58
N LYS A 262 16.83 26.74 -9.27
CA LYS A 262 15.72 26.92 -10.23
C LYS A 262 15.82 25.96 -11.43
N GLU A 263 17.04 25.71 -11.91
CA GLU A 263 17.26 24.82 -13.06
C GLU A 263 16.89 23.37 -12.71
N GLN A 264 17.20 22.92 -11.50
CA GLN A 264 16.84 21.57 -11.05
C GLN A 264 15.35 21.44 -10.75
N LEU A 265 14.69 22.52 -10.34
CA LEU A 265 13.25 22.51 -10.07
C LEU A 265 12.43 22.14 -11.32
N GLU A 266 12.78 22.65 -12.50
CA GLU A 266 12.09 22.31 -13.75
C GLU A 266 12.21 20.82 -14.09
N TYR A 267 13.36 20.22 -13.80
CA TYR A 267 13.56 18.78 -13.97
C TYR A 267 12.75 17.96 -12.94
N LEU A 268 12.66 18.43 -11.71
CA LEU A 268 11.90 17.79 -10.63
C LEU A 268 10.39 17.83 -10.88
N ASP A 269 9.86 18.97 -11.32
CA ASP A 269 8.41 19.15 -11.56
C ASP A 269 7.83 18.17 -12.59
N GLY A 270 8.65 17.69 -13.51
CA GLY A 270 8.24 16.67 -14.48
C GLY A 270 8.15 15.26 -13.90
N GLN A 271 8.82 14.98 -12.79
CA GLN A 271 9.00 13.62 -12.25
C GLN A 271 8.47 13.44 -10.84
N LEU A 272 8.52 14.47 -9.99
CA LEU A 272 8.07 14.43 -8.60
C LEU A 272 6.76 15.20 -8.46
N LYS A 273 5.68 14.48 -8.14
CA LYS A 273 4.32 15.03 -7.97
C LYS A 273 3.48 14.07 -7.13
N ASP A 274 2.34 14.55 -6.66
CA ASP A 274 1.40 13.72 -5.92
C ASP A 274 1.01 12.45 -6.69
N GLY A 275 1.01 11.31 -5.99
CA GLY A 275 0.69 10.00 -6.53
C GLY A 275 1.86 9.25 -7.19
N VAL A 276 3.06 9.84 -7.26
CA VAL A 276 4.27 9.14 -7.72
C VAL A 276 4.88 8.36 -6.56
N THR A 277 5.26 7.11 -6.82
CA THR A 277 5.98 6.30 -5.83
C THR A 277 7.49 6.57 -5.92
N VAL A 278 8.10 6.83 -4.78
CA VAL A 278 9.54 7.14 -4.67
C VAL A 278 10.26 6.28 -3.65
N LEU A 279 11.53 6.08 -3.90
CA LEU A 279 12.52 5.61 -2.92
C LEU A 279 13.27 6.84 -2.41
N VAL A 280 13.33 7.00 -1.10
CA VAL A 280 14.00 8.13 -0.45
C VAL A 280 15.07 7.62 0.51
N ARG A 281 16.31 8.06 0.30
CA ARG A 281 17.37 7.94 1.31
C ARG A 281 17.70 9.33 1.82
N GLY A 282 17.82 9.47 3.12
CA GLY A 282 18.12 10.76 3.72
C GLY A 282 18.38 10.67 5.22
N VAL A 283 18.64 11.80 5.82
CA VAL A 283 18.84 11.92 7.27
C VAL A 283 17.51 12.34 7.90
N LEU A 284 17.03 11.53 8.83
CA LEU A 284 15.88 11.86 9.65
C LEU A 284 16.32 12.84 10.75
N GLY A 285 15.68 13.99 10.85
CA GLY A 285 16.03 14.99 11.83
C GLY A 285 14.86 15.91 12.17
N TYR A 286 14.89 16.49 13.36
CA TYR A 286 13.86 17.42 13.80
C TYR A 286 13.92 18.73 13.00
N ASP A 287 12.77 19.22 12.55
CA ASP A 287 12.60 20.51 11.87
C ASP A 287 11.87 21.48 12.81
N ASP A 288 12.57 22.50 13.30
CA ASP A 288 12.03 23.47 14.26
C ASP A 288 10.84 24.29 13.73
N TYR A 289 10.72 24.42 12.40
CA TYR A 289 9.61 25.12 11.76
C TYR A 289 8.35 24.27 11.67
N LYS A 290 8.50 22.98 11.36
CA LYS A 290 7.38 22.03 11.31
C LYS A 290 7.03 21.45 12.67
N LYS A 291 7.95 21.58 13.63
CA LYS A 291 7.87 20.94 14.96
C LYS A 291 7.66 19.44 14.87
N ASP A 292 8.31 18.83 13.88
CA ASP A 292 8.18 17.41 13.57
C ASP A 292 9.47 16.88 12.98
N PHE A 293 9.60 15.55 12.91
CA PHE A 293 10.72 14.89 12.26
C PHE A 293 10.51 14.83 10.75
N VAL A 294 11.53 15.26 10.00
CA VAL A 294 11.52 15.24 8.55
C VAL A 294 12.75 14.52 8.01
N ILE A 295 12.59 13.85 6.88
CA ILE A 295 13.71 13.29 6.13
C ILE A 295 14.31 14.42 5.29
N ARG A 296 15.64 14.61 5.38
CA ARG A 296 16.42 15.44 4.47
C ARG A 296 17.04 14.54 3.41
N PRO A 297 16.46 14.45 2.22
CA PRO A 297 16.90 13.51 1.20
C PRO A 297 18.30 13.80 0.70
N ASN A 298 19.12 12.77 0.54
CA ASN A 298 20.35 12.78 -0.23
C ASN A 298 20.25 11.91 -1.50
N CYS A 299 19.19 11.12 -1.60
CA CYS A 299 18.81 10.40 -2.81
C CYS A 299 17.28 10.30 -2.89
N VAL A 300 16.74 10.63 -4.05
CA VAL A 300 15.35 10.39 -4.41
C VAL A 300 15.33 9.69 -5.77
N ALA A 301 14.59 8.62 -5.88
CA ALA A 301 14.39 7.92 -7.14
C ALA A 301 12.91 7.56 -7.30
N THR A 302 12.35 7.70 -8.50
CA THR A 302 11.05 7.15 -8.83
C THR A 302 11.15 5.66 -9.03
N ILE A 303 10.09 4.94 -8.69
CA ILE A 303 9.97 3.50 -8.86
C ILE A 303 8.51 3.16 -9.17
N GLN A 304 8.28 2.10 -9.94
CA GLN A 304 6.93 1.60 -10.18
C GLN A 304 6.57 0.55 -9.13
N LYS A 305 5.31 0.54 -8.72
CA LYS A 305 4.77 -0.57 -7.94
C LYS A 305 4.67 -1.80 -8.82
N VAL A 306 4.94 -2.96 -8.24
CA VAL A 306 4.58 -4.23 -8.87
C VAL A 306 3.07 -4.27 -8.93
N ASP A 307 2.52 -4.31 -10.13
CA ASP A 307 1.11 -4.53 -10.32
C ASP A 307 0.78 -5.97 -9.92
N PHE A 308 0.02 -6.10 -8.86
CA PHE A 308 -0.60 -7.37 -8.51
C PHE A 308 -1.56 -7.72 -9.65
N VAL A 309 -1.27 -8.78 -10.37
CA VAL A 309 -2.12 -9.29 -11.46
C VAL A 309 -2.61 -10.68 -11.09
N ASP A 310 -3.82 -10.99 -11.50
CA ASP A 310 -4.29 -12.37 -11.49
C ASP A 310 -3.71 -13.06 -12.74
N ASP A 311 -2.75 -13.96 -12.55
CA ASP A 311 -2.02 -14.64 -13.61
C ASP A 311 -2.57 -16.04 -13.95
N ALA A 312 -3.67 -16.46 -13.29
CA ALA A 312 -4.34 -17.71 -13.61
C ALA A 312 -4.77 -17.75 -15.08
N GLU A 313 -4.65 -18.91 -15.75
CA GLU A 313 -5.05 -19.08 -17.14
C GLU A 313 -6.56 -18.92 -17.31
N GLU A 314 -7.35 -19.57 -16.44
CA GLU A 314 -8.80 -19.41 -16.35
C GLU A 314 -9.15 -18.55 -15.13
N LYS A 315 -9.90 -17.46 -15.32
CA LYS A 315 -10.27 -16.54 -14.25
C LYS A 315 -11.59 -16.93 -13.59
N ARG A 316 -11.65 -16.76 -12.27
CA ARG A 316 -12.90 -16.82 -11.52
C ARG A 316 -13.78 -15.58 -11.72
N VAL A 317 -15.02 -15.64 -11.30
CA VAL A 317 -15.88 -14.47 -11.14
C VAL A 317 -16.21 -14.29 -9.66
N GLU A 318 -15.98 -13.08 -9.11
CA GLU A 318 -16.43 -12.77 -7.76
C GLU A 318 -17.93 -12.50 -7.76
N LEU A 319 -18.67 -13.26 -6.95
CA LEU A 319 -20.14 -13.18 -6.85
C LEU A 319 -20.64 -12.56 -5.54
N HIS A 320 -19.74 -12.29 -4.57
CA HIS A 320 -20.07 -11.70 -3.29
C HIS A 320 -19.03 -10.61 -2.93
N LEU A 321 -19.39 -9.34 -3.16
CA LEU A 321 -18.48 -8.22 -3.01
C LEU A 321 -19.22 -6.94 -2.62
N HIS A 322 -18.64 -6.23 -1.67
CA HIS A 322 -19.15 -4.99 -1.10
C HIS A 322 -18.35 -3.76 -1.55
N THR A 323 -19.07 -2.70 -1.84
CA THR A 323 -18.50 -1.37 -2.07
C THR A 323 -18.62 -0.50 -0.82
N ASN A 324 -18.07 0.71 -0.87
CA ASN A 324 -18.26 1.71 0.18
C ASN A 324 -19.73 2.14 0.40
N MET A 325 -20.68 1.62 -0.41
CA MET A 325 -22.12 1.77 -0.17
C MET A 325 -22.63 0.80 0.90
N SER A 326 -21.90 -0.27 1.20
CA SER A 326 -22.01 -1.03 2.46
C SER A 326 -21.41 -0.20 3.59
N ALA A 327 -22.16 0.84 4.00
CA ALA A 327 -21.68 1.94 4.81
C ALA A 327 -21.08 1.48 6.14
N MET A 328 -19.90 2.01 6.48
CA MET A 328 -19.14 1.70 7.70
C MET A 328 -18.63 0.24 7.77
N ASP A 329 -18.68 -0.50 6.69
CA ASP A 329 -18.19 -1.89 6.63
C ASP A 329 -17.18 -2.10 5.50
N ALA A 330 -17.55 -1.83 4.25
CA ALA A 330 -16.61 -1.92 3.13
C ALA A 330 -16.07 -0.54 2.72
N MET A 331 -14.94 -0.53 2.01
CA MET A 331 -14.14 0.69 1.82
C MET A 331 -13.97 1.12 0.37
N SER A 332 -14.02 0.16 -0.54
CA SER A 332 -13.61 0.38 -1.92
C SER A 332 -14.75 0.93 -2.76
N SER A 333 -14.49 1.94 -3.62
CA SER A 333 -15.50 2.41 -4.57
C SER A 333 -15.79 1.37 -5.64
N ALA A 334 -17.00 1.33 -6.17
CA ALA A 334 -17.36 0.45 -7.28
C ALA A 334 -16.44 0.67 -8.48
N LYS A 335 -16.02 1.91 -8.72
CA LYS A 335 -15.06 2.28 -9.77
C LYS A 335 -13.70 1.59 -9.60
N SER A 336 -13.14 1.57 -8.39
CA SER A 336 -11.83 0.94 -8.14
C SER A 336 -11.90 -0.58 -8.28
N ILE A 337 -12.97 -1.19 -7.79
CA ILE A 337 -13.25 -2.62 -7.90
C ILE A 337 -13.34 -3.05 -9.36
N VAL A 338 -14.20 -2.41 -10.13
CA VAL A 338 -14.41 -2.73 -11.56
C VAL A 338 -13.13 -2.56 -12.35
N LYS A 339 -12.38 -1.47 -12.13
CA LYS A 339 -11.09 -1.24 -12.79
C LYS A 339 -10.07 -2.34 -12.45
N LYS A 340 -10.01 -2.80 -11.19
CA LYS A 340 -9.10 -3.87 -10.78
C LYS A 340 -9.49 -5.19 -11.43
N ALA A 341 -10.76 -5.56 -11.41
CA ALA A 341 -11.26 -6.78 -12.04
C ALA A 341 -11.01 -6.80 -13.57
N MET A 342 -11.27 -5.67 -14.26
CA MET A 342 -10.95 -5.51 -15.69
C MET A 342 -9.45 -5.65 -15.96
N LYS A 343 -8.60 -5.01 -15.15
CA LYS A 343 -7.14 -5.09 -15.26
C LYS A 343 -6.63 -6.52 -15.08
N TRP A 344 -7.25 -7.30 -14.22
CA TRP A 344 -6.93 -8.69 -13.97
C TRP A 344 -7.45 -9.64 -15.06
N GLY A 345 -8.26 -9.14 -16.00
CA GLY A 345 -8.83 -9.94 -17.10
C GLY A 345 -10.00 -10.81 -16.66
N HIS A 346 -10.65 -10.50 -15.54
CA HIS A 346 -11.92 -11.13 -15.19
C HIS A 346 -12.98 -10.74 -16.23
N LYS A 347 -13.95 -11.62 -16.50
CA LYS A 347 -15.05 -11.32 -17.45
C LYS A 347 -16.22 -10.56 -16.80
N ALA A 348 -16.33 -10.68 -15.47
CA ALA A 348 -17.42 -10.08 -14.70
C ALA A 348 -17.03 -9.89 -13.23
N VAL A 349 -17.78 -9.06 -12.53
CA VAL A 349 -17.76 -8.92 -11.07
C VAL A 349 -19.17 -8.60 -10.57
N ALA A 350 -19.58 -9.19 -9.45
CA ALA A 350 -20.82 -8.84 -8.79
C ALA A 350 -20.62 -7.64 -7.84
N ILE A 351 -21.67 -6.84 -7.69
CA ILE A 351 -21.82 -5.80 -6.66
C ILE A 351 -23.01 -6.22 -5.81
N THR A 352 -22.75 -6.57 -4.54
CA THR A 352 -23.74 -7.17 -3.64
C THR A 352 -23.77 -6.47 -2.28
N ASP A 353 -23.84 -5.14 -2.28
CA ASP A 353 -23.88 -4.32 -1.08
C ASP A 353 -25.01 -4.70 -0.13
N HIS A 354 -24.81 -4.48 1.17
CA HIS A 354 -25.77 -4.77 2.23
C HIS A 354 -27.06 -3.95 2.08
N GLY A 355 -28.15 -4.61 1.71
CA GLY A 355 -29.50 -4.05 1.68
C GLY A 355 -29.66 -2.83 0.76
N CYS A 356 -28.76 -2.60 -0.17
CA CYS A 356 -28.76 -1.41 -1.02
C CYS A 356 -28.23 -1.66 -2.44
N VAL A 357 -28.43 -0.69 -3.34
CA VAL A 357 -28.12 -0.79 -4.78
C VAL A 357 -27.44 0.48 -5.33
N GLN A 358 -26.99 1.36 -4.48
CA GLN A 358 -26.51 2.70 -4.84
C GLN A 358 -25.23 2.67 -5.69
N ALA A 359 -24.43 1.63 -5.62
CA ALA A 359 -23.17 1.48 -6.38
C ALA A 359 -23.38 1.16 -7.86
N PHE A 360 -24.58 0.72 -8.29
CA PHE A 360 -24.84 0.24 -9.64
C PHE A 360 -24.52 1.25 -10.75
N PRO A 361 -24.89 2.53 -10.65
CA PRO A 361 -24.55 3.51 -11.70
C PRO A 361 -23.05 3.74 -11.86
N GLU A 362 -22.30 3.77 -10.75
CA GLU A 362 -20.84 3.94 -10.80
C GLU A 362 -20.17 2.73 -11.45
N ALA A 363 -20.57 1.50 -11.08
CA ALA A 363 -20.07 0.27 -11.67
C ALA A 363 -20.36 0.22 -13.18
N CYS A 364 -21.60 0.49 -13.58
CA CYS A 364 -22.04 0.53 -14.98
C CYS A 364 -21.22 1.54 -15.80
N ASN A 365 -21.12 2.77 -15.31
CA ASN A 365 -20.39 3.82 -16.01
C ASN A 365 -18.88 3.50 -16.13
N THR A 366 -18.32 2.79 -15.17
CA THR A 366 -16.91 2.38 -15.21
C THR A 366 -16.64 1.32 -16.26
N ALA A 367 -17.57 0.37 -16.45
CA ALA A 367 -17.46 -0.69 -17.46
C ALA A 367 -17.94 -0.25 -18.86
N ARG A 368 -18.53 0.95 -18.98
CA ARG A 368 -19.13 1.43 -20.24
C ARG A 368 -18.11 1.44 -21.38
N GLY A 369 -18.47 0.85 -22.51
CA GLY A 369 -17.62 0.73 -23.70
C GLY A 369 -16.65 -0.44 -23.70
N SER A 370 -16.78 -1.36 -22.75
CA SER A 370 -16.06 -2.64 -22.70
C SER A 370 -17.03 -3.81 -22.71
N ASP A 371 -16.51 -5.02 -22.96
CA ASP A 371 -17.27 -6.27 -22.87
C ASP A 371 -17.37 -6.80 -21.42
N PHE A 372 -16.85 -6.05 -20.46
CA PHE A 372 -16.86 -6.44 -19.05
C PHE A 372 -18.27 -6.40 -18.48
N LYS A 373 -18.69 -7.51 -17.85
CA LYS A 373 -20.05 -7.65 -17.30
C LYS A 373 -20.11 -7.21 -15.83
N ILE A 374 -21.00 -6.28 -15.51
CA ILE A 374 -21.40 -6.01 -14.13
C ILE A 374 -22.58 -6.90 -13.76
N ILE A 375 -22.43 -7.68 -12.71
CA ILE A 375 -23.49 -8.46 -12.09
C ILE A 375 -24.09 -7.63 -10.98
N TYR A 376 -25.30 -7.13 -11.20
CA TYR A 376 -26.03 -6.36 -10.19
C TYR A 376 -26.65 -7.30 -9.19
N GLY A 377 -26.46 -7.03 -7.90
CA GLY A 377 -26.99 -7.85 -6.82
C GLY A 377 -27.09 -7.09 -5.51
N CYS A 378 -27.55 -7.78 -4.50
CA CYS A 378 -27.66 -7.25 -3.15
C CYS A 378 -27.53 -8.39 -2.15
N GLU A 379 -26.72 -8.21 -1.11
CA GLU A 379 -26.82 -9.03 0.07
C GLU A 379 -27.94 -8.51 0.96
N CYS A 380 -29.08 -9.19 0.94
CA CYS A 380 -30.25 -8.78 1.67
C CYS A 380 -30.34 -9.42 3.06
N TYR A 381 -31.19 -8.86 3.91
CA TYR A 381 -31.48 -9.35 5.26
C TYR A 381 -32.76 -10.18 5.24
N LEU A 382 -32.63 -11.47 4.92
CA LEU A 382 -33.71 -12.45 4.83
C LEU A 382 -34.35 -12.70 6.20
N VAL A 383 -35.68 -12.75 6.26
CA VAL A 383 -36.43 -13.15 7.46
C VAL A 383 -37.45 -14.21 7.08
N ASN A 384 -37.54 -15.26 7.91
CA ASN A 384 -38.62 -16.23 7.79
C ASN A 384 -39.93 -15.62 8.31
N ASP A 385 -40.86 -15.44 7.41
CA ASP A 385 -42.14 -14.76 7.69
C ASP A 385 -43.30 -15.73 7.98
N TYR A 386 -42.97 -17.01 8.21
CA TYR A 386 -43.90 -18.00 8.71
C TYR A 386 -43.44 -18.55 10.06
N ASN A 387 -44.44 -18.81 10.93
CA ASN A 387 -44.25 -19.51 12.19
C ASN A 387 -44.12 -21.03 11.93
N SER A 388 -43.66 -21.77 12.94
CA SER A 388 -43.54 -23.24 12.87
C SER A 388 -44.89 -23.94 12.68
N ASP A 389 -46.02 -23.31 13.00
CA ASP A 389 -47.37 -23.80 12.76
C ASP A 389 -47.92 -23.48 11.36
N GLY A 390 -47.11 -22.82 10.50
CA GLY A 390 -47.49 -22.40 9.15
C GLY A 390 -48.26 -21.12 9.07
N SER A 391 -48.56 -20.43 10.18
CA SER A 391 -49.17 -19.11 10.18
C SER A 391 -48.21 -18.03 9.73
N LYS A 392 -48.70 -17.02 8.98
CA LYS A 392 -47.88 -15.90 8.54
C LYS A 392 -47.67 -14.92 9.69
N LYS A 393 -46.42 -14.47 9.91
CA LYS A 393 -46.07 -13.45 10.88
C LYS A 393 -46.61 -12.09 10.50
N THR A 394 -46.91 -11.28 11.50
CA THR A 394 -47.24 -9.84 11.34
C THR A 394 -45.99 -9.05 10.97
N ASP A 395 -46.19 -7.82 10.44
CA ASP A 395 -45.07 -6.93 10.09
C ASP A 395 -44.19 -6.59 11.31
N GLU A 396 -44.79 -6.49 12.51
CA GLU A 396 -44.11 -6.25 13.78
C GLU A 396 -43.24 -7.46 14.17
N GLU A 397 -43.76 -8.67 14.03
CA GLU A 397 -43.00 -9.91 14.28
C GLU A 397 -41.84 -10.06 13.30
N ILE A 398 -42.03 -9.79 12.00
CA ILE A 398 -40.97 -9.77 10.97
C ILE A 398 -39.90 -8.77 11.33
N LYS A 399 -40.24 -7.57 11.79
CA LYS A 399 -39.31 -6.53 12.23
C LYS A 399 -38.50 -6.94 13.46
N ALA A 400 -39.08 -7.72 14.35
CA ALA A 400 -38.45 -8.15 15.60
C ALA A 400 -37.57 -9.41 15.45
N ASP A 401 -37.78 -10.19 14.40
CA ASP A 401 -37.18 -11.49 14.22
C ASP A 401 -35.71 -11.44 13.82
N LYS A 402 -35.00 -12.59 13.94
CA LYS A 402 -33.64 -12.77 13.46
C LYS A 402 -33.60 -12.69 11.93
N SER A 403 -32.66 -11.95 11.39
CA SER A 403 -32.41 -11.88 9.95
C SER A 403 -31.14 -12.65 9.59
N TYR A 404 -31.14 -13.23 8.40
CA TYR A 404 -30.03 -13.94 7.78
C TYR A 404 -29.55 -13.21 6.54
N HIS A 405 -28.32 -13.42 6.13
CA HIS A 405 -27.84 -12.92 4.85
C HIS A 405 -28.31 -13.81 3.70
N CYS A 406 -28.60 -13.20 2.55
CA CYS A 406 -28.99 -13.89 1.35
C CYS A 406 -28.60 -13.05 0.13
N ILE A 407 -27.95 -13.67 -0.86
CA ILE A 407 -27.54 -12.99 -2.09
C ILE A 407 -28.66 -13.04 -3.12
N LEU A 408 -28.99 -11.87 -3.67
CA LEU A 408 -29.89 -11.74 -4.81
C LEU A 408 -29.09 -11.18 -5.99
N LEU A 409 -28.94 -11.97 -7.09
CA LEU A 409 -28.28 -11.52 -8.32
C LEU A 409 -29.34 -11.28 -9.40
N VAL A 410 -29.17 -10.20 -10.15
CA VAL A 410 -30.06 -9.83 -11.26
C VAL A 410 -29.69 -10.62 -12.49
N LYS A 411 -30.60 -11.47 -12.97
CA LYS A 411 -30.42 -12.27 -14.19
C LYS A 411 -30.74 -11.49 -15.46
N ASN A 412 -31.79 -10.65 -15.41
CA ASN A 412 -32.28 -9.88 -16.55
C ASN A 412 -33.03 -8.60 -16.10
N LYS A 413 -33.62 -7.86 -17.04
CA LYS A 413 -34.35 -6.61 -16.73
C LYS A 413 -35.55 -6.81 -15.80
N VAL A 414 -36.22 -7.97 -15.86
CA VAL A 414 -37.34 -8.27 -14.95
C VAL A 414 -36.82 -8.40 -13.53
N GLY A 415 -35.71 -9.16 -13.36
CA GLY A 415 -35.05 -9.29 -12.06
C GLY A 415 -34.56 -7.95 -11.50
N LEU A 416 -34.03 -7.05 -12.34
CA LEU A 416 -33.63 -5.71 -11.89
C LEU A 416 -34.80 -4.93 -11.28
N LYS A 417 -35.96 -4.93 -11.95
CA LYS A 417 -37.18 -4.30 -11.45
C LYS A 417 -37.65 -4.96 -10.16
N ASN A 418 -37.60 -6.29 -10.08
CA ASN A 418 -38.01 -7.03 -8.90
C ASN A 418 -37.04 -6.74 -7.72
N LEU A 419 -35.72 -6.70 -7.95
CA LEU A 419 -34.75 -6.30 -6.92
C LEU A 419 -35.04 -4.89 -6.40
N TYR A 420 -35.28 -3.91 -7.27
CA TYR A 420 -35.61 -2.53 -6.82
C TYR A 420 -36.91 -2.49 -6.02
N THR A 421 -37.88 -3.29 -6.36
CA THR A 421 -39.14 -3.40 -5.60
C THR A 421 -38.90 -4.01 -4.22
N LEU A 422 -38.11 -5.08 -4.16
CA LEU A 422 -37.70 -5.74 -2.89
C LEU A 422 -36.94 -4.78 -1.98
N ILE A 423 -35.98 -4.02 -2.51
CA ILE A 423 -35.25 -2.98 -1.75
C ILE A 423 -36.21 -1.90 -1.25
N SER A 424 -37.13 -1.44 -2.08
CA SER A 424 -38.13 -0.42 -1.69
C SER A 424 -39.01 -0.93 -0.57
N ASP A 425 -39.59 -2.11 -0.72
CA ASP A 425 -40.49 -2.72 0.29
C ASP A 425 -39.75 -2.97 1.61
N SER A 426 -38.48 -3.46 1.56
CA SER A 426 -37.69 -3.69 2.77
C SER A 426 -37.38 -2.42 3.56
N ASN A 427 -37.20 -1.30 2.87
CA ASN A 427 -36.94 -0.01 3.50
C ASN A 427 -38.22 0.68 3.97
N ILE A 428 -39.35 0.56 3.25
CA ILE A 428 -40.59 1.26 3.56
C ILE A 428 -41.44 0.48 4.58
N LYS A 429 -41.57 -0.84 4.42
CA LYS A 429 -42.49 -1.67 5.21
C LYS A 429 -41.80 -2.40 6.36
N TYR A 430 -40.60 -2.97 6.10
CA TYR A 430 -39.96 -3.92 7.00
C TYR A 430 -38.65 -3.42 7.62
N PHE A 431 -38.37 -2.14 7.58
CA PHE A 431 -37.17 -1.55 8.16
C PHE A 431 -37.22 -1.58 9.70
N HIS A 432 -36.22 -2.24 10.29
CA HIS A 432 -35.93 -2.11 11.72
C HIS A 432 -34.41 -2.32 11.93
N LYS A 433 -33.66 -1.25 12.18
CA LYS A 433 -32.18 -1.18 12.18
C LYS A 433 -31.57 -1.54 10.82
N ARG A 434 -32.17 -2.48 10.08
CA ARG A 434 -31.75 -2.97 8.75
C ARG A 434 -32.99 -3.18 7.88
N PRO A 435 -32.88 -3.08 6.54
CA PRO A 435 -33.98 -3.34 5.63
C PRO A 435 -34.22 -4.86 5.50
N ARG A 436 -35.20 -5.40 6.22
CA ARG A 436 -35.54 -6.81 6.23
C ARG A 436 -36.34 -7.23 5.01
N MET A 437 -36.07 -8.43 4.49
CA MET A 437 -36.82 -9.03 3.38
C MET A 437 -37.50 -10.32 3.82
N PRO A 438 -38.83 -10.37 3.87
CA PRO A 438 -39.57 -11.60 4.08
C PRO A 438 -39.30 -12.62 2.97
N LYS A 439 -39.11 -13.90 3.34
CA LYS A 439 -38.82 -14.99 2.40
C LYS A 439 -39.92 -15.15 1.35
N SER A 440 -41.20 -15.05 1.76
CA SER A 440 -42.36 -15.11 0.86
C SER A 440 -42.35 -13.97 -0.17
N LEU A 441 -41.90 -12.77 0.20
CA LEU A 441 -41.80 -11.64 -0.72
C LEU A 441 -40.74 -11.85 -1.79
N ILE A 442 -39.59 -12.47 -1.42
CA ILE A 442 -38.55 -12.86 -2.37
C ILE A 442 -39.10 -13.94 -3.35
N GLU A 443 -39.85 -14.93 -2.85
CA GLU A 443 -40.48 -15.94 -3.69
C GLU A 443 -41.48 -15.36 -4.67
N GLU A 444 -42.32 -14.42 -4.22
CA GLU A 444 -43.28 -13.70 -5.07
C GLU A 444 -42.57 -12.92 -6.20
N ARG A 445 -41.39 -12.40 -5.94
CA ARG A 445 -40.59 -11.58 -6.87
C ARG A 445 -39.40 -12.30 -7.48
N ARG A 446 -39.37 -13.63 -7.42
CA ARG A 446 -38.22 -14.46 -7.81
C ARG A 446 -37.88 -14.39 -9.30
N GLU A 447 -38.84 -14.05 -10.15
CA GLU A 447 -38.64 -14.02 -11.60
C GLU A 447 -37.49 -13.09 -11.99
N GLY A 448 -36.51 -13.60 -12.74
CA GLY A 448 -35.35 -12.86 -13.20
C GLY A 448 -34.27 -12.61 -12.13
N LEU A 449 -34.39 -13.23 -10.96
CA LEU A 449 -33.38 -13.26 -9.91
C LEU A 449 -32.71 -14.63 -9.83
N ILE A 450 -31.49 -14.66 -9.32
CA ILE A 450 -30.73 -15.85 -8.93
C ILE A 450 -30.41 -15.66 -7.44
N ILE A 451 -30.78 -16.64 -6.62
CA ILE A 451 -30.71 -16.55 -5.16
C ILE A 451 -29.59 -17.43 -4.62
N GLY A 452 -28.65 -16.84 -3.85
CA GLY A 452 -27.53 -17.51 -3.22
C GLY A 452 -27.65 -17.60 -1.69
N SER A 453 -27.03 -18.61 -1.08
CA SER A 453 -27.12 -18.87 0.37
C SER A 453 -26.31 -17.94 1.25
N ALA A 454 -25.51 -17.05 0.66
CA ALA A 454 -24.62 -16.09 1.32
C ALA A 454 -23.55 -16.71 2.25
N CYS A 455 -22.96 -15.85 3.09
CA CYS A 455 -21.84 -16.12 3.98
C CYS A 455 -22.24 -16.93 5.25
N GLU A 456 -21.39 -16.88 6.27
CA GLU A 456 -21.61 -17.51 7.57
C GLU A 456 -22.84 -16.94 8.33
N ALA A 457 -23.29 -15.74 7.95
CA ALA A 457 -24.52 -15.13 8.48
C ALA A 457 -25.79 -15.59 7.73
N GLY A 458 -25.65 -16.42 6.68
CA GLY A 458 -26.75 -17.01 5.93
C GLY A 458 -27.53 -18.06 6.73
N GLU A 459 -28.80 -18.28 6.33
CA GLU A 459 -29.70 -19.23 7.02
C GLU A 459 -29.13 -20.66 7.01
N LEU A 460 -28.60 -21.11 5.86
CA LEU A 460 -28.05 -22.47 5.73
C LEU A 460 -26.83 -22.69 6.63
N TYR A 461 -25.89 -21.78 6.62
CA TYR A 461 -24.68 -21.89 7.45
C TYR A 461 -25.05 -21.88 8.94
N ARG A 462 -25.94 -21.01 9.36
CA ARG A 462 -26.44 -20.92 10.74
C ARG A 462 -27.19 -22.17 11.18
N ALA A 463 -27.95 -22.79 10.30
CA ALA A 463 -28.63 -24.06 10.57
C ALA A 463 -27.64 -25.21 10.75
N ILE A 464 -26.54 -25.25 9.98
CA ILE A 464 -25.46 -26.23 10.16
C ILE A 464 -24.79 -26.04 11.52
N LEU A 465 -24.46 -24.80 11.91
CA LEU A 465 -23.86 -24.50 13.21
C LEU A 465 -24.81 -24.92 14.38
N ALA A 466 -26.10 -24.76 14.20
CA ALA A 466 -27.10 -25.18 15.18
C ALA A 466 -27.30 -26.72 15.25
N GLY A 467 -26.66 -27.49 14.35
CA GLY A 467 -26.78 -28.95 14.31
C GLY A 467 -28.13 -29.44 13.83
N GLU A 468 -28.80 -28.69 12.95
CA GLU A 468 -30.08 -29.10 12.37
C GLU A 468 -29.98 -30.41 11.59
N SER A 469 -31.11 -31.12 11.50
CA SER A 469 -31.15 -32.40 10.78
C SER A 469 -30.88 -32.24 9.31
N LYS A 470 -30.37 -33.28 8.64
CA LYS A 470 -30.10 -33.29 7.22
C LYS A 470 -31.33 -32.90 6.37
N GLU A 471 -32.51 -33.40 6.77
CA GLU A 471 -33.77 -33.11 6.10
C GLU A 471 -34.09 -31.61 6.19
N LYS A 472 -33.84 -30.99 7.36
CA LYS A 472 -34.04 -29.55 7.53
C LYS A 472 -33.03 -28.72 6.72
N LEU A 473 -31.77 -29.16 6.67
CA LEU A 473 -30.73 -28.52 5.86
C LEU A 473 -31.07 -28.58 4.37
N LEU A 474 -31.58 -29.72 3.87
CA LEU A 474 -32.05 -29.86 2.49
C LEU A 474 -33.27 -28.98 2.20
N GLU A 475 -34.22 -28.87 3.13
CA GLU A 475 -35.34 -27.96 3.01
C GLU A 475 -34.85 -26.50 2.85
N ILE A 476 -33.97 -26.03 3.74
CA ILE A 476 -33.40 -24.68 3.70
C ILE A 476 -32.62 -24.47 2.39
N ALA A 477 -31.73 -25.42 2.02
CA ALA A 477 -30.92 -25.33 0.82
C ALA A 477 -31.77 -25.33 -0.46
N SER A 478 -32.97 -25.93 -0.43
CA SER A 478 -33.88 -25.98 -1.59
C SER A 478 -34.39 -24.61 -2.03
N PHE A 479 -34.42 -23.62 -1.15
CA PHE A 479 -34.82 -22.25 -1.44
C PHE A 479 -33.86 -21.53 -2.40
N TYR A 480 -32.56 -21.79 -2.30
CA TYR A 480 -31.51 -21.11 -3.07
C TYR A 480 -31.34 -21.71 -4.45
N ASP A 481 -30.86 -20.91 -5.41
CA ASP A 481 -30.51 -21.40 -6.76
C ASP A 481 -29.08 -21.92 -6.83
N TYR A 482 -28.20 -21.38 -6.00
CA TYR A 482 -26.83 -21.86 -5.77
C TYR A 482 -26.46 -21.74 -4.28
N LEU A 483 -25.47 -22.54 -3.86
CA LEU A 483 -24.93 -22.49 -2.51
C LEU A 483 -23.56 -21.79 -2.52
N GLU A 484 -23.21 -21.21 -1.40
CA GLU A 484 -21.98 -20.43 -1.24
C GLU A 484 -21.11 -21.01 -0.14
N ILE A 485 -19.81 -21.06 -0.40
CA ILE A 485 -18.75 -21.35 0.57
C ILE A 485 -17.69 -20.25 0.50
N GLN A 486 -17.00 -20.04 1.63
CA GLN A 486 -15.98 -18.99 1.73
C GLN A 486 -14.65 -19.56 2.24
N PRO A 487 -13.51 -18.85 2.01
CA PRO A 487 -12.22 -19.21 2.59
C PRO A 487 -12.33 -19.40 4.09
N THR A 488 -11.64 -20.41 4.61
CA THR A 488 -11.67 -20.70 6.05
C THR A 488 -11.20 -19.53 6.92
N GLY A 489 -10.25 -18.73 6.39
CA GLY A 489 -9.76 -17.52 7.04
C GLY A 489 -10.82 -16.43 7.26
N ASN A 490 -11.89 -16.39 6.43
CA ASN A 490 -13.00 -15.46 6.63
C ASN A 490 -13.76 -15.76 7.95
N ASN A 491 -13.72 -17.00 8.37
CA ASN A 491 -14.46 -17.54 9.53
C ASN A 491 -13.56 -17.90 10.72
N GLU A 492 -12.28 -17.53 10.71
CA GLU A 492 -11.32 -17.79 11.78
C GLU A 492 -11.79 -17.27 13.16
N PHE A 493 -12.56 -16.18 13.17
CA PHE A 493 -13.14 -15.60 14.38
C PHE A 493 -14.01 -16.60 15.17
N MET A 494 -14.59 -17.61 14.53
CA MET A 494 -15.38 -18.64 15.19
C MET A 494 -14.52 -19.52 16.10
N ILE A 495 -13.27 -19.80 15.67
CA ILE A 495 -12.30 -20.58 16.45
C ILE A 495 -11.87 -19.79 17.68
N THR A 496 -11.67 -18.49 17.55
CA THR A 496 -11.20 -17.62 18.64
C THR A 496 -12.30 -17.29 19.64
N LYS A 497 -13.54 -17.12 19.20
CA LYS A 497 -14.70 -16.85 20.08
C LYS A 497 -15.13 -18.09 20.84
N ASN A 498 -15.19 -19.24 20.17
CA ASN A 498 -15.52 -20.56 20.71
C ASN A 498 -16.55 -20.53 21.86
N ASP A 499 -17.62 -19.75 21.69
CA ASP A 499 -18.72 -19.60 22.63
C ASP A 499 -20.08 -19.48 21.90
N GLY A 500 -21.17 -19.73 22.58
CA GLY A 500 -22.52 -19.61 22.02
C GLY A 500 -22.72 -20.45 20.76
N ASP A 501 -23.06 -19.82 19.64
CA ASP A 501 -23.30 -20.50 18.36
C ASP A 501 -22.04 -21.20 17.82
N TYR A 502 -20.83 -20.94 18.37
CA TYR A 502 -19.53 -21.41 17.86
C TYR A 502 -18.83 -22.44 18.76
N GLU A 503 -19.46 -22.92 19.81
CA GLU A 503 -18.88 -23.86 20.80
C GLU A 503 -18.24 -25.13 20.19
N ASN A 504 -18.70 -25.53 19.01
CA ASN A 504 -18.22 -26.73 18.32
C ASN A 504 -17.15 -26.43 17.26
N ILE A 505 -16.73 -25.17 17.08
CA ILE A 505 -15.74 -24.78 16.09
C ILE A 505 -14.40 -24.54 16.81
N ASN A 506 -13.50 -25.53 16.72
CA ASN A 506 -12.23 -25.53 17.46
C ASN A 506 -11.01 -25.42 16.54
N SER A 507 -11.20 -25.60 15.24
CA SER A 507 -10.12 -25.67 14.27
C SER A 507 -10.58 -25.28 12.86
N TYR A 508 -9.63 -24.99 11.98
CA TYR A 508 -9.90 -24.82 10.55
C TYR A 508 -10.57 -26.06 9.93
N ALA A 509 -10.22 -27.27 10.41
CA ALA A 509 -10.85 -28.50 9.93
C ALA A 509 -12.37 -28.54 10.17
N ASP A 510 -12.86 -27.92 11.23
CA ASP A 510 -14.30 -27.83 11.49
C ASP A 510 -14.98 -26.91 10.48
N ILE A 511 -14.36 -25.78 10.14
CA ILE A 511 -14.84 -24.86 9.10
C ILE A 511 -14.79 -25.53 7.71
N GLU A 512 -13.71 -26.25 7.39
CA GLU A 512 -13.59 -27.04 6.16
C GLU A 512 -14.71 -28.11 6.06
N ASN A 513 -15.05 -28.76 7.17
CA ASN A 513 -16.14 -29.74 7.19
C ASN A 513 -17.51 -29.11 6.92
N ILE A 514 -17.75 -27.88 7.40
CA ILE A 514 -18.97 -27.13 7.05
C ILE A 514 -18.99 -26.87 5.53
N ASN A 515 -17.90 -26.41 4.95
CA ASN A 515 -17.81 -26.17 3.51
C ASN A 515 -18.06 -27.46 2.70
N ARG A 516 -17.46 -28.60 3.13
CA ARG A 516 -17.72 -29.91 2.50
C ARG A 516 -19.20 -30.34 2.64
N MET A 517 -19.82 -30.05 3.79
CA MET A 517 -21.24 -30.35 4.01
C MET A 517 -22.13 -29.53 3.05
N ILE A 518 -21.84 -28.24 2.84
CA ILE A 518 -22.58 -27.37 1.91
C ILE A 518 -22.42 -27.89 0.48
N ILE A 519 -21.21 -28.31 0.06
CA ILE A 519 -20.98 -28.91 -1.26
C ILE A 519 -21.86 -30.18 -1.44
N ASN A 520 -21.82 -31.09 -0.45
CA ASN A 520 -22.59 -32.31 -0.51
C ASN A 520 -24.12 -32.06 -0.59
N LEU A 521 -24.63 -31.04 0.12
CA LEU A 521 -26.04 -30.64 0.02
C LEU A 521 -26.36 -30.09 -1.38
N GLY A 522 -25.45 -29.33 -1.98
CA GLY A 522 -25.55 -28.84 -3.35
C GLY A 522 -25.63 -30.00 -4.35
N ASP A 523 -24.73 -30.96 -4.26
CA ASP A 523 -24.68 -32.14 -5.12
C ASP A 523 -25.97 -32.96 -5.02
N GLU A 524 -26.48 -33.18 -3.80
CA GLU A 524 -27.72 -33.94 -3.57
C GLU A 524 -28.94 -33.22 -4.18
N LEU A 525 -28.97 -31.90 -4.19
CA LEU A 525 -30.03 -31.10 -4.77
C LEU A 525 -29.80 -30.75 -6.26
N GLY A 526 -28.67 -31.16 -6.85
CA GLY A 526 -28.27 -30.80 -8.19
C GLY A 526 -28.01 -29.30 -8.38
N LYS A 527 -27.59 -28.59 -7.31
CA LYS A 527 -27.30 -27.17 -7.29
C LYS A 527 -25.81 -26.93 -7.32
N LYS A 528 -25.38 -25.84 -7.95
CA LYS A 528 -23.98 -25.46 -7.97
C LYS A 528 -23.57 -24.81 -6.64
N THR A 529 -22.41 -25.22 -6.12
CA THR A 529 -21.76 -24.52 -5.01
C THR A 529 -20.64 -23.65 -5.56
N VAL A 530 -20.58 -22.39 -5.15
CA VAL A 530 -19.58 -21.40 -5.56
C VAL A 530 -18.72 -20.96 -4.40
N ALA A 531 -17.44 -20.71 -4.66
CA ALA A 531 -16.52 -20.11 -3.71
C ALA A 531 -16.46 -18.60 -3.95
N THR A 532 -16.77 -17.81 -2.92
CA THR A 532 -16.74 -16.35 -2.96
C THR A 532 -15.80 -15.77 -1.92
N GLY A 533 -15.34 -14.54 -2.15
CA GLY A 533 -14.39 -13.87 -1.25
C GLY A 533 -15.05 -13.07 -0.12
N ASP A 534 -16.33 -12.71 -0.27
CA ASP A 534 -17.01 -11.74 0.61
C ASP A 534 -16.19 -10.45 0.75
N VAL A 535 -15.83 -9.90 -0.41
CA VAL A 535 -14.83 -8.85 -0.52
C VAL A 535 -15.31 -7.54 0.09
N HIS A 536 -14.56 -6.99 1.05
CA HIS A 536 -14.86 -5.70 1.69
C HIS A 536 -13.80 -4.63 1.41
N PHE A 537 -12.63 -5.03 0.92
CA PHE A 537 -11.54 -4.13 0.53
C PHE A 537 -10.68 -4.73 -0.59
N LEU A 538 -9.89 -3.89 -1.29
CA LEU A 538 -9.17 -4.32 -2.48
C LEU A 538 -7.83 -5.00 -2.20
N ASP A 539 -7.07 -4.51 -1.24
CA ASP A 539 -5.71 -4.96 -0.97
C ASP A 539 -5.54 -5.40 0.49
N LYS A 540 -4.67 -6.38 0.75
CA LYS A 540 -4.42 -6.92 2.11
C LYS A 540 -4.20 -5.83 3.17
N ASN A 541 -3.49 -4.76 2.78
CA ASN A 541 -3.15 -3.66 3.68
C ASN A 541 -4.35 -2.77 4.04
N ASP A 542 -5.44 -2.82 3.26
CA ASP A 542 -6.65 -2.04 3.52
C ASP A 542 -7.40 -2.52 4.77
N ALA A 543 -7.10 -3.72 5.27
CA ALA A 543 -7.63 -4.26 6.52
C ALA A 543 -7.46 -3.30 7.70
N LYS A 544 -6.33 -2.57 7.77
CA LYS A 544 -6.07 -1.56 8.82
C LYS A 544 -7.11 -0.43 8.81
N TYR A 545 -7.54 -0.01 7.64
CA TYR A 545 -8.54 1.06 7.51
C TYR A 545 -9.94 0.57 7.88
N ARG A 546 -10.27 -0.69 7.52
CA ARG A 546 -11.53 -1.30 7.96
C ARG A 546 -11.56 -1.45 9.48
N ALA A 547 -10.45 -1.83 10.11
CA ALA A 547 -10.32 -1.86 11.56
C ALA A 547 -10.65 -0.51 12.20
N ILE A 548 -10.18 0.60 11.64
CA ILE A 548 -10.50 1.95 12.11
C ILE A 548 -12.01 2.24 12.03
N LEU A 549 -12.65 1.87 10.91
CA LEU A 549 -14.10 2.07 10.74
C LEU A 549 -14.89 1.25 11.77
N GLN A 550 -14.54 0.00 11.99
CA GLN A 550 -15.19 -0.89 12.95
C GLN A 550 -14.95 -0.45 14.40
N ALA A 551 -13.73 -0.03 14.74
CA ALA A 551 -13.43 0.56 16.04
C ALA A 551 -14.25 1.83 16.30
N GLY A 552 -14.45 2.67 15.27
CA GLY A 552 -15.31 3.85 15.34
C GLY A 552 -16.79 3.53 15.60
N GLN A 553 -17.23 2.31 15.29
CA GLN A 553 -18.57 1.80 15.60
C GLN A 553 -18.66 1.10 16.97
N GLY A 554 -17.55 0.95 17.66
CA GLY A 554 -17.48 0.34 18.99
C GLY A 554 -17.28 -1.18 18.98
N PHE A 555 -16.83 -1.77 17.86
CA PHE A 555 -16.44 -3.18 17.83
C PHE A 555 -15.17 -3.39 18.64
N SER A 556 -15.21 -4.26 19.64
CA SER A 556 -14.09 -4.55 20.53
C SER A 556 -13.00 -5.43 19.89
N ASP A 557 -13.34 -6.13 18.82
CA ASP A 557 -12.50 -7.06 18.06
C ASP A 557 -12.07 -6.47 16.69
N ALA A 558 -12.19 -5.15 16.52
CA ALA A 558 -11.89 -4.46 15.27
C ALA A 558 -10.47 -4.73 14.73
N ASP A 559 -9.50 -4.97 15.59
CA ASP A 559 -8.11 -5.28 15.18
C ASP A 559 -7.96 -6.68 14.56
N ASN A 560 -8.92 -7.59 14.79
CA ASN A 560 -8.91 -8.95 14.24
C ASN A 560 -9.65 -8.98 12.90
N GLN A 561 -9.03 -8.42 11.85
CA GLN A 561 -9.63 -8.37 10.53
C GLN A 561 -9.54 -9.70 9.80
N ALA A 562 -10.69 -10.20 9.34
CA ALA A 562 -10.74 -11.29 8.38
C ALA A 562 -10.12 -10.87 7.03
N PRO A 563 -9.51 -11.80 6.26
CA PRO A 563 -8.81 -11.51 5.01
C PRO A 563 -9.79 -11.27 3.83
N LEU A 564 -10.73 -10.33 3.98
CA LEU A 564 -11.81 -10.01 3.04
C LEU A 564 -11.33 -9.11 1.88
N TYR A 565 -10.09 -9.29 1.43
CA TYR A 565 -9.58 -8.55 0.27
C TYR A 565 -9.93 -9.24 -1.05
N PHE A 566 -9.89 -8.48 -2.14
CA PHE A 566 -10.15 -9.02 -3.47
C PHE A 566 -8.98 -9.93 -3.90
N LYS A 567 -9.16 -11.24 -3.71
CA LYS A 567 -8.17 -12.30 -3.98
C LYS A 567 -8.11 -12.63 -5.46
N THR A 568 -6.91 -12.95 -5.95
CA THR A 568 -6.71 -13.53 -7.27
C THR A 568 -7.32 -14.94 -7.37
N THR A 569 -7.45 -15.44 -8.59
CA THR A 569 -7.93 -16.81 -8.81
C THR A 569 -7.02 -17.84 -8.14
N ASN A 570 -5.69 -17.66 -8.24
CA ASN A 570 -4.74 -18.58 -7.63
C ASN A 570 -4.78 -18.54 -6.10
N GLU A 571 -4.91 -17.36 -5.48
CA GLU A 571 -5.11 -17.24 -4.02
C GLU A 571 -6.38 -17.96 -3.56
N MET A 572 -7.47 -17.85 -4.33
CA MET A 572 -8.70 -18.56 -3.99
C MET A 572 -8.56 -20.08 -4.19
N LEU A 573 -7.86 -20.55 -5.23
CA LEU A 573 -7.57 -21.97 -5.40
C LEU A 573 -6.72 -22.53 -4.26
N GLU A 574 -5.77 -21.75 -3.75
CA GLU A 574 -4.94 -22.09 -2.58
C GLU A 574 -5.78 -22.21 -1.31
N ASP A 575 -6.69 -21.25 -1.06
CA ASP A 575 -7.60 -21.26 0.09
C ASP A 575 -8.52 -22.50 0.10
N PHE A 576 -8.85 -23.05 -1.06
CA PHE A 576 -9.70 -24.24 -1.20
C PHE A 576 -8.94 -25.52 -1.57
N ALA A 577 -7.60 -25.52 -1.50
CA ALA A 577 -6.78 -26.69 -1.85
C ALA A 577 -7.10 -27.95 -1.01
N TYR A 578 -7.63 -27.77 0.20
CA TYR A 578 -8.08 -28.86 1.07
C TYR A 578 -9.24 -29.69 0.50
N LEU A 579 -9.94 -29.20 -0.53
CA LEU A 579 -11.00 -29.93 -1.28
C LEU A 579 -10.44 -30.87 -2.35
N GLY A 580 -9.13 -30.74 -2.68
CA GLY A 580 -8.51 -31.34 -3.84
C GLY A 580 -8.66 -30.48 -5.10
N GLU A 581 -7.74 -30.65 -6.05
CA GLU A 581 -7.59 -29.78 -7.23
C GLU A 581 -8.86 -29.67 -8.08
N GLU A 582 -9.53 -30.79 -8.33
CA GLU A 582 -10.74 -30.86 -9.17
C GLU A 582 -11.91 -30.10 -8.55
N THR A 583 -12.22 -30.37 -7.27
CA THR A 583 -13.31 -29.70 -6.55
C THR A 583 -13.01 -28.23 -6.30
N ALA A 584 -11.77 -27.89 -5.95
CA ALA A 584 -11.36 -26.48 -5.81
C ALA A 584 -11.55 -25.70 -7.11
N LYS A 585 -11.09 -26.24 -8.24
CA LYS A 585 -11.31 -25.63 -9.56
C LYS A 585 -12.81 -25.52 -9.88
N GLU A 586 -13.60 -26.55 -9.55
CA GLU A 586 -15.05 -26.53 -9.80
C GLU A 586 -15.72 -25.37 -9.05
N VAL A 587 -15.51 -25.23 -7.74
CA VAL A 587 -16.21 -24.22 -6.94
C VAL A 587 -15.67 -22.81 -7.16
N VAL A 588 -14.36 -22.64 -7.37
CA VAL A 588 -13.71 -21.34 -7.54
C VAL A 588 -13.90 -20.79 -8.95
N ILE A 589 -13.70 -21.62 -9.99
CA ILE A 589 -13.66 -21.15 -11.38
C ILE A 589 -14.93 -21.57 -12.12
N THR A 590 -15.18 -22.87 -12.25
CA THR A 590 -16.21 -23.40 -13.14
C THR A 590 -17.61 -22.93 -12.76
N ASN A 591 -17.97 -23.09 -11.49
CA ASN A 591 -19.30 -22.76 -11.00
C ASN A 591 -19.55 -21.25 -10.91
N THR A 592 -18.54 -20.44 -10.53
CA THR A 592 -18.66 -18.97 -10.53
C THR A 592 -18.88 -18.43 -11.93
N ASN A 593 -18.16 -18.97 -12.91
CA ASN A 593 -18.36 -18.64 -14.31
C ASN A 593 -19.74 -19.10 -14.82
N TYR A 594 -20.21 -20.29 -14.43
CA TYR A 594 -21.53 -20.78 -14.78
C TYR A 594 -22.65 -19.84 -14.32
N ILE A 595 -22.60 -19.38 -13.07
CA ILE A 595 -23.58 -18.41 -12.55
C ILE A 595 -23.50 -17.08 -13.32
N ALA A 596 -22.29 -16.58 -13.59
CA ALA A 596 -22.10 -15.35 -14.35
C ALA A 596 -22.64 -15.46 -15.79
N ASP A 597 -22.56 -16.65 -16.41
CA ASP A 597 -23.04 -16.90 -17.78
C ASP A 597 -24.56 -16.99 -17.86
N MET A 598 -25.27 -17.29 -16.76
CA MET A 598 -26.73 -17.24 -16.69
C MET A 598 -27.29 -15.81 -16.78
N ILE A 599 -26.46 -14.78 -16.57
CA ILE A 599 -26.86 -13.38 -16.47
C ILE A 599 -26.74 -12.71 -17.83
N GLU A 600 -27.82 -12.06 -18.26
CA GLU A 600 -27.87 -11.34 -19.53
C GLU A 600 -26.84 -10.21 -19.58
N PRO A 601 -26.13 -10.02 -20.71
CA PRO A 601 -25.24 -8.88 -20.87
C PRO A 601 -26.02 -7.57 -21.11
N GLY A 602 -25.36 -6.41 -20.82
CA GLY A 602 -25.90 -5.11 -21.20
C GLY A 602 -27.13 -4.64 -20.39
N ILE A 603 -27.35 -5.19 -19.20
CA ILE A 603 -28.35 -4.68 -18.26
C ILE A 603 -27.93 -3.28 -17.81
N LEU A 604 -28.78 -2.27 -18.02
CA LEU A 604 -28.56 -0.92 -17.55
C LEU A 604 -29.32 -0.70 -16.23
N PRO A 605 -28.64 -0.26 -15.16
CA PRO A 605 -29.29 -0.03 -13.86
C PRO A 605 -30.24 1.17 -13.90
N ILE A 606 -29.99 2.12 -14.78
CA ILE A 606 -30.86 3.26 -15.09
C ILE A 606 -31.02 3.27 -16.60
N PRO A 607 -32.28 3.24 -17.12
CA PRO A 607 -32.54 3.33 -18.54
C PRO A 607 -31.98 4.63 -19.13
N ASP A 608 -31.48 4.56 -20.36
CA ASP A 608 -31.08 5.76 -21.11
C ASP A 608 -32.32 6.58 -21.48
N GLY A 609 -32.23 7.90 -21.38
CA GLY A 609 -33.30 8.82 -21.76
C GLY A 609 -33.79 9.68 -20.61
N THR A 610 -34.75 10.52 -20.92
CA THR A 610 -35.43 11.40 -19.94
C THR A 610 -36.87 10.93 -19.78
N PHE A 611 -37.27 10.68 -18.55
CA PHE A 611 -38.60 10.20 -18.20
C PHE A 611 -39.30 11.28 -17.37
N ASN A 612 -40.13 12.10 -18.02
CA ASN A 612 -40.90 13.11 -17.31
C ASN A 612 -42.05 12.43 -16.57
N PRO A 613 -42.35 12.85 -15.33
CA PRO A 613 -43.53 12.37 -14.63
C PRO A 613 -44.78 12.79 -15.38
N VAL A 614 -45.76 11.89 -15.50
CA VAL A 614 -47.08 12.21 -16.02
C VAL A 614 -47.92 12.65 -14.84
N ILE A 615 -48.23 13.96 -14.79
CA ILE A 615 -49.09 14.55 -13.79
C ILE A 615 -50.47 14.79 -14.45
N PRO A 616 -51.50 14.04 -14.08
CA PRO A 616 -52.82 14.23 -14.66
C PRO A 616 -53.33 15.67 -14.48
N GLY A 617 -53.77 16.31 -15.57
CA GLY A 617 -54.26 17.68 -15.54
C GLY A 617 -53.19 18.78 -15.61
N ALA A 618 -51.89 18.43 -15.62
CA ALA A 618 -50.81 19.42 -15.61
C ALA A 618 -50.78 20.33 -16.83
N GLU A 619 -51.12 19.79 -18.02
CA GLU A 619 -51.15 20.53 -19.26
C GLU A 619 -52.29 21.55 -19.27
N GLU A 620 -53.48 21.14 -18.82
CA GLU A 620 -54.66 22.01 -18.69
C GLU A 620 -54.40 23.11 -17.64
N ASP A 621 -53.83 22.76 -16.49
CA ASP A 621 -53.49 23.71 -15.43
C ASP A 621 -52.44 24.73 -15.91
N LEU A 622 -51.37 24.27 -16.57
CA LEU A 622 -50.35 25.16 -17.12
C LEU A 622 -50.95 26.12 -18.15
N THR A 623 -51.75 25.58 -19.07
CA THR A 623 -52.44 26.37 -20.09
C THR A 623 -53.31 27.45 -19.46
N LYS A 624 -54.14 27.05 -18.49
CA LYS A 624 -54.98 27.98 -17.75
C LYS A 624 -54.18 29.07 -17.05
N HIS A 625 -53.14 28.71 -16.32
CA HIS A 625 -52.28 29.67 -15.63
C HIS A 625 -51.58 30.63 -16.59
N CYS A 626 -51.14 30.17 -17.74
CA CYS A 626 -50.52 31.02 -18.75
C CYS A 626 -51.52 32.04 -19.31
N TRP A 627 -52.75 31.60 -19.66
CA TRP A 627 -53.79 32.48 -20.14
C TRP A 627 -54.29 33.46 -19.09
N ASP A 628 -54.47 33.04 -17.86
CA ASP A 628 -54.90 33.90 -16.76
C ASP A 628 -53.86 35.02 -16.51
N ARG A 629 -52.58 34.66 -16.51
CA ARG A 629 -51.48 35.62 -16.36
C ARG A 629 -51.37 36.56 -17.55
N ALA A 630 -51.57 36.05 -18.77
CA ALA A 630 -51.55 36.89 -19.98
C ALA A 630 -52.69 37.91 -19.96
N LYS A 631 -53.90 37.54 -19.52
CA LYS A 631 -55.04 38.48 -19.34
C LYS A 631 -54.76 39.54 -18.28
N GLU A 632 -54.15 39.14 -17.17
CA GLU A 632 -53.75 40.05 -16.10
C GLU A 632 -52.76 41.12 -16.57
N TRP A 633 -51.79 40.72 -17.36
CA TRP A 633 -50.71 41.64 -17.80
C TRP A 633 -51.02 42.45 -19.04
N TYR A 634 -51.77 41.89 -20.00
CA TYR A 634 -52.01 42.48 -21.31
C TYR A 634 -53.46 42.87 -21.57
N GLY A 635 -54.35 42.51 -20.63
CA GLY A 635 -55.79 42.76 -20.74
C GLY A 635 -56.54 41.64 -21.45
N ASP A 636 -57.91 41.75 -21.42
CA ASP A 636 -58.85 40.82 -22.07
C ASP A 636 -59.63 41.59 -23.14
N PRO A 637 -59.55 41.31 -24.43
CA PRO A 637 -58.80 40.14 -25.00
C PRO A 637 -57.31 40.33 -25.00
N VAL A 638 -56.59 39.19 -24.80
CA VAL A 638 -55.10 39.15 -24.92
C VAL A 638 -54.68 39.55 -26.34
N PRO A 639 -53.67 40.44 -26.50
CA PRO A 639 -53.18 40.82 -27.83
C PRO A 639 -52.76 39.62 -28.68
N LYS A 640 -53.09 39.69 -29.98
CA LYS A 640 -52.90 38.54 -30.88
C LYS A 640 -51.45 37.97 -30.87
N PHE A 641 -50.45 38.85 -30.87
CA PHE A 641 -49.06 38.41 -30.88
C PHE A 641 -48.64 37.66 -29.59
N VAL A 642 -49.34 37.91 -28.47
CA VAL A 642 -49.14 37.17 -27.22
C VAL A 642 -49.89 35.83 -27.29
N ALA A 643 -51.17 35.88 -27.77
CA ALA A 643 -51.99 34.68 -27.90
C ALA A 643 -51.42 33.66 -28.89
N ASP A 644 -50.79 34.14 -30.00
CA ASP A 644 -50.14 33.28 -30.99
C ASP A 644 -48.88 32.59 -30.42
N ARG A 645 -48.38 33.05 -29.31
CA ARG A 645 -47.18 32.50 -28.65
C ARG A 645 -47.52 31.56 -27.51
N LEU A 646 -48.64 31.71 -26.86
CA LEU A 646 -49.17 30.81 -25.81
C LEU A 646 -49.69 29.51 -26.40
#